data_fa95c1e2c18c6f3cb53fa83c2840e4d5
#
_entry.id   fa95c1e2c18c6f3cb53fa83c2840e4d5
#
_cell.length_a   1.000
_cell.length_b   1.000
_cell.length_c   1.000
_cell.angle_alpha   90.00
_cell.angle_beta   90.00
_cell.angle_gamma   90.00
#
_symmetry.space_group_name_H-M   'P 1'
#
loop_
_entity.id
_entity.type
_entity.pdbx_description
1 polymer ?
#
loop_
_entity_poly.entity_id
_entity_poly.type
_entity_poly.pdbx_seq_one_letter_code
_entity_poly.pdbx_strand_id
1 'polypeptide(L)'
;MEKYGVNELRKMFLEFFESKGHLAMKSFSLIPHNDKSLLLINSGMAPLKPYFTGQEIPPRRRVTTCQKCIRTGDIENVGKTARHGTFFEMLGNFSFGDYFKHEAIAWSWEFLTQVVGLDPNRLYPSIYQDDDEAFDIWNKEIGIPADRIFRFGKEDNFWEHGAGPCGPCSEIYYDRGEKYGCGKPGCTVGCECDRYMEVWNNVFSQFNNDGEGHYTDLIQKNIDTGMGLERLAVVVQDVDSIFDVDTIQALRNKVCEISGKEYDKDHETDVSIRLITDHIRSATFMISDGIMPTNEGRGYVLRRLIRRAARHGRLLGIDGLFLARLSASVIEGSKDGYPELEEKKDFIFNVLNNEETQFNKTIDQGLHILSELEEKMQSEGKKVLDGQDAFKLYDTYGFPLDLTKEILEEKGYGIDEDGFHAAMEEQRERARSSREVTNYMGADATVYDEIDPSVTTEFTGYDHLEDTSKVTVLTTETEIAESLMEGQKGTIFVEKTPFYATMGGQEGDCGIIKGANGVFEVEDTIKLRGGKYGHVGVMKSGMISNGEEVTLQVNEEARKNIEKNHSATHLLQKALKTVLGAHVEQKGSLVTPTRLRFDFAHFQAMTPEELEKVENLVNEKIQEQIPVVTDIMDTEEAKKSGAMALFGEKYGDKVRVVSMGDFSKELCGGTHVKNTAEIGLFKLVSEAGVAAGVRRIEALTGPSVTAYYKAQEEKIHEAAALLKTTPADLLEKIAHLQAEAKALQAENESLKSKLAKEALGDVMDKVTEVKGVKLLAASVPDVDMNGLRDLGDQLKEKLGSGVVVLASAKDGKVSLLAMVTDDAMKKGAHAGKLIKEVAAVVGGGGGGRPNMAQAGGKNPEKIDEAVAKAAEVLEGQIA
;
A
#
# COMPACT_ATOMS: atom_id res chain seq x y z
N MET A 1 24.26 -11.54 -40.42
CA MET A 1 24.29 -11.60 -38.94
C MET A 1 23.20 -12.58 -38.51
N GLU A 2 23.53 -13.52 -37.65
CA GLU A 2 22.54 -14.41 -37.08
C GLU A 2 21.68 -13.61 -36.10
N LYS A 3 20.36 -13.82 -36.08
CA LYS A 3 19.45 -13.07 -35.19
C LYS A 3 19.20 -13.90 -33.92
N TYR A 4 19.85 -13.50 -32.85
CA TYR A 4 19.67 -14.16 -31.55
C TYR A 4 18.53 -13.53 -30.76
N GLY A 5 17.78 -14.35 -30.02
CA GLY A 5 16.75 -13.91 -29.09
C GLY A 5 17.33 -13.37 -27.78
N VAL A 6 16.51 -12.61 -27.00
CA VAL A 6 16.93 -12.05 -25.72
C VAL A 6 17.46 -13.11 -24.76
N ASN A 7 16.75 -14.23 -24.61
CA ASN A 7 17.16 -15.31 -23.70
C ASN A 7 18.47 -15.98 -24.17
N GLU A 8 18.70 -16.08 -25.47
CA GLU A 8 19.91 -16.61 -26.07
C GLU A 8 21.10 -15.65 -25.83
N LEU A 9 20.92 -14.34 -26.08
CA LEU A 9 21.95 -13.34 -25.83
C LEU A 9 22.36 -13.30 -24.35
N ARG A 10 21.40 -13.40 -23.40
CA ARG A 10 21.70 -13.51 -21.97
C ARG A 10 22.59 -14.71 -21.69
N LYS A 11 22.25 -15.86 -22.21
CA LYS A 11 23.01 -17.09 -22.03
C LYS A 11 24.40 -16.98 -22.64
N MET A 12 24.51 -16.50 -23.88
CA MET A 12 25.79 -16.32 -24.60
C MET A 12 26.75 -15.43 -23.79
N PHE A 13 26.23 -14.33 -23.18
CA PHE A 13 27.05 -13.41 -22.38
C PHE A 13 27.60 -14.11 -21.12
N LEU A 14 26.74 -14.77 -20.37
CA LEU A 14 27.15 -15.44 -19.14
C LEU A 14 28.15 -16.57 -19.44
N GLU A 15 27.90 -17.42 -20.43
CA GLU A 15 28.80 -18.49 -20.84
C GLU A 15 30.16 -17.97 -21.36
N PHE A 16 30.14 -16.83 -22.10
CA PHE A 16 31.37 -16.21 -22.55
C PHE A 16 32.24 -15.77 -21.38
N PHE A 17 31.67 -15.08 -20.37
CA PHE A 17 32.46 -14.65 -19.23
C PHE A 17 32.80 -15.79 -18.27
N GLU A 18 32.02 -16.85 -18.17
CA GLU A 18 32.42 -18.08 -17.48
C GLU A 18 33.68 -18.70 -18.15
N SER A 19 33.76 -18.67 -19.48
CA SER A 19 34.96 -19.12 -20.22
C SER A 19 36.20 -18.26 -19.93
N LYS A 20 36.02 -17.01 -19.53
CA LYS A 20 37.05 -16.08 -19.06
C LYS A 20 37.35 -16.21 -17.54
N GLY A 21 36.76 -17.19 -16.86
CA GLY A 21 36.97 -17.48 -15.44
C GLY A 21 36.09 -16.73 -14.47
N HIS A 22 35.04 -16.09 -14.91
CA HIS A 22 34.06 -15.41 -14.04
C HIS A 22 33.12 -16.43 -13.40
N LEU A 23 32.64 -16.10 -12.22
CA LEU A 23 31.52 -16.79 -11.57
C LEU A 23 30.22 -16.15 -12.04
N ALA A 24 29.37 -16.88 -12.73
CA ALA A 24 28.03 -16.42 -13.05
C ALA A 24 27.16 -16.43 -11.78
N MET A 25 26.74 -15.26 -11.34
CA MET A 25 25.86 -15.10 -10.19
C MET A 25 24.44 -14.85 -10.67
N LYS A 26 23.46 -15.35 -9.91
CA LYS A 26 22.04 -15.04 -10.15
C LYS A 26 21.78 -13.53 -9.95
N SER A 27 20.80 -13.03 -10.66
CA SER A 27 20.32 -11.66 -10.42
C SER A 27 19.91 -11.45 -8.97
N PHE A 28 20.35 -10.36 -8.39
CA PHE A 28 19.91 -9.93 -7.07
C PHE A 28 18.47 -9.42 -7.11
N SER A 29 17.83 -9.35 -5.95
CA SER A 29 16.52 -8.71 -5.81
C SER A 29 16.58 -7.23 -6.22
N LEU A 30 15.48 -6.71 -6.76
CA LEU A 30 15.30 -5.28 -7.00
C LEU A 30 15.29 -4.44 -5.70
N ILE A 31 15.13 -5.10 -4.54
CA ILE A 31 15.17 -4.47 -3.22
C ILE A 31 16.65 -4.36 -2.78
N PRO A 32 17.21 -3.14 -2.62
CA PRO A 32 18.58 -2.98 -2.15
C PRO A 32 18.78 -3.55 -0.74
N HIS A 33 19.85 -4.32 -0.55
CA HIS A 33 20.29 -4.76 0.76
C HIS A 33 21.27 -3.73 1.36
N ASN A 34 20.97 -3.23 2.57
CA ASN A 34 21.83 -2.32 3.35
C ASN A 34 22.22 -0.99 2.67
N ASP A 35 21.66 -0.65 1.53
CA ASP A 35 21.87 0.65 0.87
C ASP A 35 20.58 1.51 0.97
N LYS A 36 20.64 2.53 1.83
CA LYS A 36 19.55 3.49 2.03
C LYS A 36 19.52 4.59 0.97
N SER A 37 20.57 4.72 0.16
CA SER A 37 20.66 5.73 -0.90
C SER A 37 19.84 5.33 -2.13
N LEU A 38 19.53 4.04 -2.30
CA LEU A 38 18.77 3.51 -3.43
C LEU A 38 17.38 3.03 -3.00
N LEU A 39 16.38 3.46 -3.73
CA LEU A 39 15.02 2.98 -3.57
C LEU A 39 14.84 1.58 -4.19
N LEU A 40 15.40 1.39 -5.39
CA LEU A 40 15.40 0.17 -6.18
C LEU A 40 16.76 -0.03 -6.83
N ILE A 41 17.14 -1.28 -7.09
CA ILE A 41 18.37 -1.58 -7.84
C ILE A 41 18.23 -1.05 -9.27
N ASN A 42 19.17 -0.20 -9.67
CA ASN A 42 19.17 0.55 -10.93
C ASN A 42 20.42 0.31 -11.81
N SER A 43 21.34 -0.53 -11.33
CA SER A 43 22.56 -0.90 -12.05
C SER A 43 23.10 -2.27 -11.64
N GLY A 44 23.93 -2.88 -12.46
CA GLY A 44 24.56 -4.17 -12.16
C GLY A 44 25.52 -4.12 -10.97
N MET A 45 26.18 -2.98 -10.77
CA MET A 45 27.14 -2.77 -9.68
C MET A 45 26.48 -2.55 -8.33
N ALA A 46 25.28 -1.99 -8.27
CA ALA A 46 24.63 -1.59 -7.03
C ALA A 46 24.60 -2.69 -5.94
N PRO A 47 24.22 -3.94 -6.21
CA PRO A 47 24.26 -5.00 -5.22
C PRO A 47 25.68 -5.50 -4.88
N LEU A 48 26.68 -5.17 -5.70
CA LEU A 48 28.07 -5.60 -5.55
C LEU A 48 28.98 -4.53 -4.88
N LYS A 49 28.41 -3.37 -4.54
CA LYS A 49 29.12 -2.22 -3.96
C LYS A 49 30.07 -2.57 -2.79
N PRO A 50 29.70 -3.47 -1.84
CA PRO A 50 30.58 -3.87 -0.76
C PRO A 50 31.89 -4.56 -1.22
N TYR A 51 31.89 -5.24 -2.37
CA TYR A 51 33.08 -5.88 -2.94
C TYR A 51 34.03 -4.86 -3.58
N PHE A 52 33.49 -3.81 -4.18
CA PHE A 52 34.28 -2.70 -4.76
C PHE A 52 35.01 -1.89 -3.69
N THR A 53 34.38 -1.69 -2.54
CA THR A 53 34.94 -0.94 -1.40
C THR A 53 35.82 -1.78 -0.49
N GLY A 54 35.87 -3.10 -0.67
CA GLY A 54 36.59 -4.02 0.20
C GLY A 54 35.92 -4.25 1.57
N GLN A 55 34.66 -3.84 1.74
CA GLN A 55 33.88 -4.12 2.95
C GLN A 55 33.53 -5.60 3.08
N GLU A 56 33.38 -6.28 1.96
CA GLU A 56 33.11 -7.71 1.90
C GLU A 56 34.06 -8.36 0.89
N ILE A 57 34.38 -9.64 1.14
CA ILE A 57 35.19 -10.45 0.22
C ILE A 57 34.28 -11.07 -0.83
N PRO A 58 34.51 -10.81 -2.14
CA PRO A 58 33.69 -11.41 -3.17
C PRO A 58 33.88 -12.94 -3.22
N PRO A 59 32.83 -13.70 -3.62
CA PRO A 59 32.95 -15.17 -3.73
C PRO A 59 33.98 -15.61 -4.78
N ARG A 60 34.28 -14.74 -5.74
CA ARG A 60 35.36 -14.83 -6.72
C ARG A 60 35.76 -13.43 -7.17
N ARG A 61 37.04 -13.20 -7.51
CA ARG A 61 37.50 -11.90 -7.98
C ARG A 61 36.94 -11.50 -9.35
N ARG A 62 36.45 -12.46 -10.13
CA ARG A 62 35.74 -12.28 -11.40
C ARG A 62 34.31 -12.74 -11.25
N VAL A 63 33.36 -11.87 -11.48
CA VAL A 63 31.94 -12.16 -11.39
C VAL A 63 31.24 -11.66 -12.66
N THR A 64 30.24 -12.38 -13.12
CA THR A 64 29.33 -11.91 -14.19
C THR A 64 27.88 -12.09 -13.77
N THR A 65 27.03 -11.14 -14.18
CA THR A 65 25.60 -11.18 -13.84
C THR A 65 24.76 -10.71 -15.02
N CYS A 66 23.50 -11.13 -15.03
CA CYS A 66 22.44 -10.44 -15.74
C CYS A 66 21.48 -9.88 -14.68
N GLN A 67 21.64 -8.60 -14.33
CA GLN A 67 20.95 -7.96 -13.20
C GLN A 67 19.66 -7.28 -13.63
N LYS A 68 18.57 -7.60 -12.94
CA LYS A 68 17.30 -6.88 -13.01
C LYS A 68 17.49 -5.45 -12.52
N CYS A 69 17.05 -4.46 -13.30
CA CYS A 69 17.17 -3.05 -12.94
C CYS A 69 15.85 -2.31 -13.16
N ILE A 70 15.56 -1.35 -12.29
CA ILE A 70 14.44 -0.41 -12.43
C ILE A 70 14.98 1.02 -12.40
N ARG A 71 14.65 1.79 -13.44
CA ARG A 71 14.89 3.24 -13.52
C ARG A 71 13.58 3.97 -13.79
N THR A 72 13.22 4.90 -12.94
CA THR A 72 11.97 5.66 -13.03
C THR A 72 12.18 7.15 -13.32
N GLY A 73 13.43 7.62 -13.43
CA GLY A 73 13.73 9.00 -13.77
C GLY A 73 13.13 9.43 -15.11
N ASP A 74 13.08 8.52 -16.08
CA ASP A 74 12.59 8.77 -17.44
C ASP A 74 11.19 8.22 -17.71
N ILE A 75 10.40 7.96 -16.68
CA ILE A 75 9.08 7.32 -16.82
C ILE A 75 8.15 8.08 -17.78
N GLU A 76 8.30 9.40 -17.87
CA GLU A 76 7.51 10.25 -18.78
C GLU A 76 7.91 10.09 -20.26
N ASN A 77 9.11 9.56 -20.53
CA ASN A 77 9.61 9.27 -21.87
C ASN A 77 9.26 7.86 -22.36
N VAL A 78 8.80 6.99 -21.46
CA VAL A 78 8.39 5.63 -21.80
C VAL A 78 7.21 5.66 -22.77
N GLY A 79 7.33 4.89 -23.85
CA GLY A 79 6.34 4.85 -24.92
C GLY A 79 6.53 5.93 -25.98
N LYS A 80 7.16 7.07 -25.66
CA LYS A 80 7.39 8.19 -26.59
C LYS A 80 8.69 8.07 -27.37
N THR A 81 9.68 7.35 -26.83
CA THR A 81 11.00 7.12 -27.46
C THR A 81 11.24 5.65 -27.76
N ALA A 82 12.18 5.34 -28.62
CA ALA A 82 12.50 3.96 -29.04
C ALA A 82 13.34 3.18 -28.00
N ARG A 83 13.96 3.85 -27.02
CA ARG A 83 15.04 3.30 -26.17
C ARG A 83 14.77 3.37 -24.66
N HIS A 84 13.70 4.05 -24.20
CA HIS A 84 13.42 4.20 -22.79
C HIS A 84 12.42 3.13 -22.31
N GLY A 85 12.80 2.44 -21.23
CA GLY A 85 11.97 1.51 -20.48
C GLY A 85 12.26 1.64 -19.00
N THR A 86 11.28 1.34 -18.14
CA THR A 86 11.47 1.40 -16.69
C THR A 86 12.16 0.16 -16.15
N PHE A 87 11.87 -1.03 -16.66
CA PHE A 87 12.59 -2.27 -16.40
C PHE A 87 13.53 -2.62 -17.54
N PHE A 88 14.74 -3.01 -17.20
CA PHE A 88 15.70 -3.56 -18.16
C PHE A 88 16.65 -4.54 -17.48
N GLU A 89 17.28 -5.36 -18.26
CA GLU A 89 18.29 -6.32 -17.82
C GLU A 89 19.68 -5.77 -18.15
N MET A 90 20.54 -5.68 -17.13
CA MET A 90 21.92 -5.22 -17.28
C MET A 90 22.87 -6.42 -17.22
N LEU A 91 23.49 -6.73 -18.34
CA LEU A 91 24.59 -7.66 -18.42
C LEU A 91 25.87 -6.98 -17.92
N GLY A 92 26.59 -7.63 -17.02
CA GLY A 92 27.78 -7.06 -16.42
C GLY A 92 28.86 -8.10 -16.16
N ASN A 93 30.10 -7.71 -16.39
CA ASN A 93 31.29 -8.43 -15.92
C ASN A 93 32.10 -7.54 -15.01
N PHE A 94 32.51 -8.11 -13.90
CA PHE A 94 33.14 -7.38 -12.80
C PHE A 94 34.48 -7.99 -12.42
N SER A 95 35.46 -7.11 -12.12
CA SER A 95 36.76 -7.48 -11.57
C SER A 95 37.01 -6.77 -10.27
N PHE A 96 37.30 -7.51 -9.23
CA PHE A 96 37.66 -7.00 -7.90
C PHE A 96 39.18 -7.16 -7.68
N GLY A 97 39.96 -6.19 -8.24
CA GLY A 97 41.42 -6.18 -8.13
C GLY A 97 42.12 -7.33 -8.86
N ASP A 98 41.54 -7.85 -9.95
CA ASP A 98 42.15 -8.92 -10.75
C ASP A 98 42.60 -8.37 -12.10
N TYR A 99 41.70 -8.18 -13.07
CA TYR A 99 41.99 -7.56 -14.38
C TYR A 99 41.47 -6.12 -14.44
N PHE A 100 41.96 -5.36 -15.44
CA PHE A 100 41.60 -3.96 -15.61
C PHE A 100 41.30 -3.61 -17.08
N LYS A 101 41.73 -2.45 -17.58
CA LYS A 101 41.34 -1.88 -18.87
C LYS A 101 41.63 -2.78 -20.08
N HIS A 102 42.85 -3.41 -20.12
CA HIS A 102 43.27 -4.24 -21.26
C HIS A 102 42.32 -5.40 -21.52
N GLU A 103 42.02 -6.18 -20.51
CA GLU A 103 41.14 -7.34 -20.63
C GLU A 103 39.68 -6.88 -20.82
N ALA A 104 39.22 -5.87 -20.08
CA ALA A 104 37.84 -5.39 -20.19
C ALA A 104 37.52 -4.94 -21.61
N ILE A 105 38.36 -4.10 -22.21
CA ILE A 105 38.21 -3.60 -23.58
C ILE A 105 38.35 -4.76 -24.60
N ALA A 106 39.35 -5.62 -24.43
CA ALA A 106 39.56 -6.73 -25.37
C ALA A 106 38.38 -7.71 -25.37
N TRP A 107 37.87 -8.08 -24.18
CA TRP A 107 36.73 -9.01 -24.07
C TRP A 107 35.41 -8.40 -24.49
N SER A 108 35.17 -7.12 -24.25
CA SER A 108 33.96 -6.48 -24.75
C SER A 108 33.96 -6.44 -26.29
N TRP A 109 35.13 -6.17 -26.91
CA TRP A 109 35.27 -6.20 -28.37
C TRP A 109 35.14 -7.62 -28.93
N GLU A 110 35.78 -8.62 -28.31
CA GLU A 110 35.70 -10.02 -28.67
C GLU A 110 34.24 -10.52 -28.62
N PHE A 111 33.53 -10.22 -27.54
CA PHE A 111 32.13 -10.62 -27.39
C PHE A 111 31.25 -10.04 -28.50
N LEU A 112 31.33 -8.72 -28.73
CA LEU A 112 30.48 -8.07 -29.72
C LEU A 112 30.79 -8.52 -31.18
N THR A 113 32.08 -8.68 -31.52
CA THR A 113 32.49 -8.90 -32.90
C THR A 113 32.62 -10.38 -33.27
N GLN A 114 33.06 -11.26 -32.33
CA GLN A 114 33.34 -12.67 -32.62
C GLN A 114 32.20 -13.57 -32.08
N VAL A 115 31.61 -13.29 -30.96
CA VAL A 115 30.56 -14.11 -30.37
C VAL A 115 29.20 -13.72 -30.93
N VAL A 116 28.85 -12.44 -30.85
CA VAL A 116 27.58 -11.89 -31.36
C VAL A 116 27.64 -11.66 -32.88
N GLY A 117 28.82 -11.37 -33.43
CA GLY A 117 29.03 -11.17 -34.87
C GLY A 117 28.59 -9.81 -35.39
N LEU A 118 28.66 -8.76 -34.57
CA LEU A 118 28.42 -7.38 -35.02
C LEU A 118 29.53 -6.92 -35.96
N ASP A 119 29.17 -6.12 -36.97
CA ASP A 119 30.13 -5.55 -37.90
C ASP A 119 31.08 -4.56 -37.18
N PRO A 120 32.40 -4.88 -37.11
CA PRO A 120 33.37 -4.01 -36.45
C PRO A 120 33.44 -2.58 -37.02
N ASN A 121 33.04 -2.40 -38.29
CA ASN A 121 33.05 -1.09 -38.95
C ASN A 121 31.90 -0.18 -38.48
N ARG A 122 30.89 -0.75 -37.79
CA ARG A 122 29.76 0.00 -37.24
C ARG A 122 29.88 0.22 -35.73
N LEU A 123 31.00 -0.20 -35.13
CA LEU A 123 31.27 0.00 -33.71
C LEU A 123 32.22 1.18 -33.49
N TYR A 124 31.86 2.06 -32.58
CA TYR A 124 32.57 3.31 -32.30
C TYR A 124 32.77 3.45 -30.80
N PRO A 125 34.02 3.33 -30.29
CA PRO A 125 34.29 3.55 -28.87
C PRO A 125 34.37 5.03 -28.54
N SER A 126 33.92 5.37 -27.33
CA SER A 126 34.22 6.63 -26.66
C SER A 126 35.06 6.39 -25.41
N ILE A 127 35.77 7.39 -24.96
CA ILE A 127 36.63 7.36 -23.78
C ILE A 127 36.54 8.71 -23.04
N TYR A 128 36.87 8.67 -21.73
CA TYR A 128 37.08 9.90 -20.99
C TYR A 128 38.25 10.72 -21.61
N GLN A 129 38.07 12.02 -21.73
CA GLN A 129 38.96 12.91 -22.48
C GLN A 129 40.44 12.81 -22.10
N ASP A 130 40.75 12.55 -20.81
CA ASP A 130 42.07 12.48 -20.25
C ASP A 130 42.58 11.00 -20.09
N ASP A 131 41.82 10.01 -20.59
CA ASP A 131 42.19 8.59 -20.49
C ASP A 131 42.99 8.14 -21.73
N ASP A 132 44.26 8.54 -21.80
CA ASP A 132 45.16 8.14 -22.90
C ASP A 132 45.49 6.64 -22.91
N GLU A 133 45.46 5.97 -21.75
CA GLU A 133 45.60 4.50 -21.67
C GLU A 133 44.50 3.78 -22.42
N ALA A 134 43.24 4.14 -22.18
CA ALA A 134 42.11 3.55 -22.90
C ALA A 134 42.18 3.87 -24.39
N PHE A 135 42.62 5.09 -24.78
CA PHE A 135 42.84 5.43 -26.17
C PHE A 135 43.85 4.51 -26.83
N ASP A 136 45.00 4.30 -26.17
CA ASP A 136 46.08 3.47 -26.69
C ASP A 136 45.68 2.00 -26.85
N ILE A 137 44.90 1.47 -25.92
CA ILE A 137 44.31 0.12 -25.99
C ILE A 137 43.42 -0.01 -27.23
N TRP A 138 42.44 0.91 -27.39
CA TRP A 138 41.55 0.90 -28.56
C TRP A 138 42.30 1.03 -29.90
N ASN A 139 43.25 1.96 -29.95
CA ASN A 139 43.96 2.28 -31.19
C ASN A 139 45.06 1.25 -31.55
N LYS A 140 45.90 0.90 -30.54
CA LYS A 140 47.11 0.09 -30.81
C LYS A 140 46.88 -1.40 -30.64
N GLU A 141 46.06 -1.82 -29.69
CA GLU A 141 45.84 -3.23 -29.40
C GLU A 141 44.63 -3.78 -30.14
N ILE A 142 43.53 -3.10 -30.11
CA ILE A 142 42.29 -3.49 -30.85
C ILE A 142 42.39 -3.10 -32.31
N GLY A 143 43.11 -2.02 -32.64
CA GLY A 143 43.32 -1.59 -34.00
C GLY A 143 42.24 -0.66 -34.55
N ILE A 144 41.49 0.02 -33.71
CA ILE A 144 40.47 1.02 -34.11
C ILE A 144 41.19 2.27 -34.62
N PRO A 145 40.88 2.81 -35.82
CA PRO A 145 41.41 4.09 -36.29
C PRO A 145 41.14 5.22 -35.32
N ALA A 146 42.11 6.13 -35.14
CA ALA A 146 42.04 7.22 -34.18
C ALA A 146 40.83 8.14 -34.39
N ASP A 147 40.42 8.33 -35.63
CA ASP A 147 39.25 9.13 -36.04
C ASP A 147 37.88 8.49 -35.70
N ARG A 148 37.90 7.24 -35.28
CA ARG A 148 36.72 6.50 -34.82
C ARG A 148 36.66 6.36 -33.31
N ILE A 149 37.61 6.92 -32.57
CA ILE A 149 37.63 6.93 -31.08
C ILE A 149 37.27 8.34 -30.63
N PHE A 150 36.16 8.45 -29.90
CA PHE A 150 35.62 9.73 -29.46
C PHE A 150 36.03 10.04 -28.01
N ARG A 151 36.41 11.32 -27.76
CA ARG A 151 36.79 11.78 -26.42
C ARG A 151 35.69 12.67 -25.86
N PHE A 152 35.11 12.30 -24.74
CA PHE A 152 34.08 13.11 -24.08
C PHE A 152 34.47 13.50 -22.65
N GLY A 153 33.77 14.48 -22.12
CA GLY A 153 34.00 15.00 -20.78
C GLY A 153 33.45 14.14 -19.67
N LYS A 154 33.45 14.72 -18.48
CA LYS A 154 32.97 14.02 -17.28
C LYS A 154 31.48 13.68 -17.36
N GLU A 155 30.69 14.46 -18.06
CA GLU A 155 29.25 14.26 -18.19
C GLU A 155 28.91 12.95 -18.93
N ASP A 156 29.74 12.52 -19.88
CA ASP A 156 29.46 11.37 -20.72
C ASP A 156 30.35 10.17 -20.38
N ASN A 157 31.67 10.37 -20.16
CA ASN A 157 32.61 9.27 -19.98
C ASN A 157 33.28 9.21 -18.59
N PHE A 158 32.59 9.64 -17.55
CA PHE A 158 32.99 9.41 -16.17
C PHE A 158 31.77 8.95 -15.36
N TRP A 159 31.80 7.72 -14.90
CA TRP A 159 30.67 7.15 -14.15
C TRP A 159 30.79 7.42 -12.66
N GLU A 160 29.79 8.06 -12.07
CA GLU A 160 29.62 8.28 -10.65
C GLU A 160 28.13 8.29 -10.28
N HIS A 161 27.78 7.77 -9.10
CA HIS A 161 26.41 7.80 -8.59
C HIS A 161 26.41 8.01 -7.07
N GLY A 162 26.28 9.29 -6.68
CA GLY A 162 26.37 9.68 -5.27
C GLY A 162 27.73 9.32 -4.64
N ALA A 163 27.70 8.97 -3.35
CA ALA A 163 28.89 8.49 -2.66
C ALA A 163 29.21 7.04 -3.04
N GLY A 164 30.47 6.74 -3.29
CA GLY A 164 30.93 5.38 -3.57
C GLY A 164 31.93 5.27 -4.71
N PRO A 165 32.20 4.02 -5.18
CA PRO A 165 33.14 3.74 -6.26
C PRO A 165 32.77 4.46 -7.56
N CYS A 166 33.75 5.04 -8.22
CA CYS A 166 33.58 5.79 -9.47
C CYS A 166 34.87 5.78 -10.31
N GLY A 167 34.78 6.23 -11.54
CA GLY A 167 35.95 6.34 -12.41
C GLY A 167 35.62 6.69 -13.85
N PRO A 168 36.65 6.93 -14.69
CA PRO A 168 36.48 7.12 -16.13
C PRO A 168 35.87 5.87 -16.77
N CYS A 169 35.17 6.04 -17.86
CA CYS A 169 34.58 4.91 -18.58
C CYS A 169 34.83 5.00 -20.09
N SER A 170 34.66 3.87 -20.74
CA SER A 170 34.69 3.74 -22.19
C SER A 170 33.42 3.07 -22.66
N GLU A 171 32.66 3.76 -23.50
CA GLU A 171 31.42 3.26 -24.06
C GLU A 171 31.62 2.76 -25.47
N ILE A 172 30.82 1.81 -25.90
CA ILE A 172 30.81 1.26 -27.26
C ILE A 172 29.46 1.56 -27.88
N TYR A 173 29.48 2.36 -28.97
CA TYR A 173 28.30 2.73 -29.74
C TYR A 173 28.20 1.91 -31.02
N TYR A 174 26.97 1.57 -31.42
CA TYR A 174 26.69 0.92 -32.69
C TYR A 174 25.96 1.87 -33.63
N ASP A 175 26.51 2.09 -34.87
CA ASP A 175 25.85 2.86 -35.90
C ASP A 175 24.74 2.04 -36.56
N ARG A 176 23.49 2.39 -36.26
CA ARG A 176 22.29 1.75 -36.80
C ARG A 176 21.99 2.19 -38.26
N GLY A 177 22.67 3.20 -38.72
CA GLY A 177 22.53 3.75 -40.06
C GLY A 177 21.74 5.06 -40.13
N GLU A 178 21.82 5.72 -41.26
CA GLU A 178 21.29 7.07 -41.48
C GLU A 178 19.76 7.19 -41.24
N LYS A 179 19.02 6.11 -41.49
CA LYS A 179 17.56 6.08 -41.29
C LYS A 179 17.12 6.44 -39.86
N TYR A 180 17.99 6.19 -38.86
CA TYR A 180 17.76 6.49 -37.44
C TYR A 180 18.39 7.83 -37.00
N GLY A 181 19.05 8.52 -37.89
CA GLY A 181 19.71 9.81 -37.62
C GLY A 181 18.75 10.98 -37.55
N CYS A 182 19.16 12.04 -36.86
CA CYS A 182 18.38 13.27 -36.72
C CYS A 182 18.29 14.11 -38.02
N GLY A 183 18.94 13.68 -39.07
CA GLY A 183 19.02 14.42 -40.37
C GLY A 183 19.78 15.73 -40.31
N LYS A 184 20.42 16.06 -39.19
CA LYS A 184 21.22 17.31 -39.05
C LYS A 184 22.63 17.10 -39.55
N PRO A 185 23.27 18.13 -40.20
CA PRO A 185 24.70 18.09 -40.50
C PRO A 185 25.50 17.91 -39.18
N GLY A 186 26.45 16.96 -39.16
CA GLY A 186 27.29 16.70 -37.99
C GLY A 186 26.74 15.68 -37.02
N CYS A 187 25.70 14.91 -37.42
CA CYS A 187 25.25 13.75 -36.65
C CYS A 187 26.38 12.73 -36.47
N THR A 188 26.83 12.53 -35.25
CA THR A 188 27.95 11.64 -34.87
C THR A 188 27.71 10.99 -33.53
N VAL A 189 28.64 10.17 -33.03
CA VAL A 189 28.60 9.60 -31.68
C VAL A 189 28.43 10.71 -30.65
N GLY A 190 27.58 10.50 -29.64
CA GLY A 190 27.17 11.52 -28.66
C GLY A 190 25.94 12.34 -29.10
N CYS A 191 25.41 12.14 -30.32
CA CYS A 191 24.12 12.72 -30.69
C CYS A 191 22.97 12.03 -29.98
N GLU A 192 22.00 12.79 -29.48
CA GLU A 192 20.82 12.27 -28.78
C GLU A 192 19.84 11.47 -29.67
N CYS A 193 20.09 11.39 -30.98
CA CYS A 193 19.26 10.59 -31.90
C CYS A 193 19.54 9.08 -31.78
N ASP A 194 18.68 8.28 -32.38
CA ASP A 194 18.74 6.79 -32.27
C ASP A 194 19.74 6.14 -33.25
N ARG A 195 20.57 6.93 -33.99
CA ARG A 195 21.54 6.39 -34.93
C ARG A 195 22.69 5.67 -34.23
N TYR A 196 23.37 6.37 -33.31
CA TYR A 196 24.49 5.82 -32.56
C TYR A 196 23.98 5.36 -31.19
N MET A 197 23.65 4.08 -31.11
CA MET A 197 23.12 3.49 -29.88
C MET A 197 24.27 2.98 -29.01
N GLU A 198 24.38 3.50 -27.77
CA GLU A 198 25.27 2.94 -26.77
C GLU A 198 24.82 1.53 -26.45
N VAL A 199 25.70 0.54 -26.66
CA VAL A 199 25.42 -0.87 -26.37
C VAL A 199 26.16 -1.37 -25.14
N TRP A 200 27.32 -0.84 -24.80
CA TRP A 200 28.13 -1.29 -23.67
C TRP A 200 28.91 -0.15 -23.06
N ASN A 201 28.94 -0.11 -21.71
CA ASN A 201 29.78 0.81 -20.95
C ASN A 201 30.79 0.02 -20.09
N ASN A 202 32.08 0.28 -20.24
CA ASN A 202 33.16 -0.25 -19.42
C ASN A 202 33.64 0.83 -18.46
N VAL A 203 33.30 0.70 -17.16
CA VAL A 203 33.71 1.62 -16.10
C VAL A 203 34.99 1.14 -15.43
N PHE A 204 35.98 1.97 -15.40
CA PHE A 204 37.28 1.75 -14.77
C PHE A 204 37.25 2.33 -13.36
N SER A 205 36.63 1.59 -12.44
CA SER A 205 36.38 2.01 -11.06
C SER A 205 37.67 2.04 -10.26
N GLN A 206 38.24 3.21 -10.05
CA GLN A 206 39.51 3.40 -9.37
C GLN A 206 39.45 4.46 -8.27
N PHE A 207 38.38 5.26 -8.18
CA PHE A 207 38.18 6.30 -7.18
C PHE A 207 36.98 5.97 -6.28
N ASN A 208 36.97 6.57 -5.10
CA ASN A 208 35.84 6.63 -4.21
C ASN A 208 35.42 8.10 -4.04
N ASN A 209 34.18 8.43 -4.38
CA ASN A 209 33.56 9.73 -4.17
C ASN A 209 32.90 9.75 -2.77
N ASP A 210 33.16 10.79 -1.98
CA ASP A 210 32.55 10.99 -0.66
C ASP A 210 31.09 11.51 -0.72
N GLY A 211 30.62 11.87 -1.91
CA GLY A 211 29.30 12.48 -2.15
C GLY A 211 29.32 14.01 -2.17
N GLU A 212 30.45 14.62 -1.83
CA GLU A 212 30.69 16.07 -1.87
C GLU A 212 31.61 16.49 -3.04
N GLY A 213 31.98 15.52 -3.87
CA GLY A 213 32.84 15.74 -5.04
C GLY A 213 34.32 15.60 -4.77
N HIS A 214 34.72 15.05 -3.61
CA HIS A 214 36.11 14.72 -3.33
C HIS A 214 36.38 13.25 -3.65
N TYR A 215 37.47 13.01 -4.39
CA TYR A 215 37.84 11.69 -4.85
C TYR A 215 39.10 11.18 -4.11
N THR A 216 39.04 9.96 -3.64
CA THR A 216 40.20 9.23 -3.09
C THR A 216 40.42 7.96 -3.87
N ASP A 217 41.65 7.47 -3.99
CA ASP A 217 41.92 6.20 -4.66
C ASP A 217 41.26 5.04 -3.90
N LEU A 218 40.67 4.12 -4.62
CA LEU A 218 40.21 2.84 -4.08
C LEU A 218 41.43 1.97 -3.69
N ILE A 219 41.26 1.10 -2.70
CA ILE A 219 42.29 0.14 -2.25
C ILE A 219 42.78 -0.73 -3.41
N GLN A 220 41.89 -1.01 -4.36
CA GLN A 220 42.17 -1.80 -5.56
C GLN A 220 41.44 -1.19 -6.76
N LYS A 221 42.03 -1.36 -7.96
CA LYS A 221 41.36 -1.01 -9.22
C LYS A 221 40.38 -2.09 -9.61
N ASN A 222 39.16 -1.70 -9.96
CA ASN A 222 38.08 -2.64 -10.28
C ASN A 222 37.51 -2.36 -11.68
N ILE A 223 36.90 -3.37 -12.25
CA ILE A 223 36.07 -3.25 -13.46
C ILE A 223 34.61 -3.40 -13.08
N ASP A 224 33.82 -2.44 -13.52
CA ASP A 224 32.37 -2.47 -13.57
C ASP A 224 31.95 -2.30 -15.02
N THR A 225 31.12 -3.20 -15.56
CA THR A 225 30.57 -3.02 -16.88
C THR A 225 29.06 -3.12 -16.88
N GLY A 226 28.43 -2.39 -17.80
CA GLY A 226 27.00 -2.42 -18.01
C GLY A 226 26.63 -2.45 -19.48
N MET A 227 25.93 -3.50 -19.90
CA MET A 227 25.35 -3.63 -21.23
C MET A 227 23.87 -3.90 -21.12
N GLY A 228 23.03 -3.03 -21.65
CA GLY A 228 21.59 -3.23 -21.69
C GLY A 228 21.24 -4.39 -22.64
N LEU A 229 20.68 -5.47 -22.09
CA LEU A 229 20.33 -6.66 -22.88
C LEU A 229 19.32 -6.31 -23.98
N GLU A 230 18.31 -5.50 -23.67
CA GLU A 230 17.31 -5.06 -24.65
C GLU A 230 17.93 -4.19 -25.76
N ARG A 231 18.88 -3.31 -25.43
CA ARG A 231 19.59 -2.48 -26.44
C ARG A 231 20.46 -3.35 -27.34
N LEU A 232 21.17 -4.31 -26.78
CA LEU A 232 21.93 -5.29 -27.56
C LEU A 232 20.99 -6.06 -28.51
N ALA A 233 19.84 -6.50 -28.00
CA ALA A 233 18.86 -7.24 -28.80
C ALA A 233 18.29 -6.37 -29.94
N VAL A 234 18.03 -5.07 -29.73
CA VAL A 234 17.61 -4.14 -30.80
C VAL A 234 18.61 -4.13 -31.95
N VAL A 235 19.90 -4.08 -31.63
CA VAL A 235 20.98 -4.05 -32.64
C VAL A 235 21.09 -5.40 -33.35
N VAL A 236 21.06 -6.50 -32.61
CA VAL A 236 21.24 -7.86 -33.13
C VAL A 236 20.05 -8.31 -33.99
N GLN A 237 18.84 -7.99 -33.56
CA GLN A 237 17.62 -8.34 -34.30
C GLN A 237 17.30 -7.34 -35.42
N ASP A 238 18.06 -6.22 -35.53
CA ASP A 238 17.85 -5.13 -36.48
C ASP A 238 16.39 -4.65 -36.48
N VAL A 239 15.91 -4.25 -35.30
CA VAL A 239 14.55 -3.74 -35.08
C VAL A 239 14.56 -2.27 -34.68
N ASP A 240 13.42 -1.59 -34.80
CA ASP A 240 13.37 -0.14 -34.68
C ASP A 240 13.43 0.33 -33.21
N SER A 241 12.88 -0.44 -32.28
CA SER A 241 12.80 -0.08 -30.87
C SER A 241 12.95 -1.28 -29.94
N ILE A 242 13.12 -1.05 -28.62
CA ILE A 242 13.08 -2.09 -27.61
C ILE A 242 11.74 -2.82 -27.58
N PHE A 243 10.65 -2.18 -28.02
CA PHE A 243 9.31 -2.76 -28.08
C PHE A 243 9.13 -3.74 -29.25
N ASP A 244 10.09 -3.81 -30.15
CA ASP A 244 10.10 -4.71 -31.31
C ASP A 244 11.04 -5.92 -31.12
N VAL A 245 11.73 -5.97 -29.98
CA VAL A 245 12.56 -7.10 -29.56
C VAL A 245 11.67 -8.32 -29.25
N ASP A 246 12.07 -9.50 -29.64
CA ASP A 246 11.29 -10.75 -29.66
C ASP A 246 10.38 -10.97 -28.45
N THR A 247 10.92 -11.00 -27.23
CA THR A 247 10.15 -11.23 -26.00
C THR A 247 9.21 -10.06 -25.65
N ILE A 248 9.65 -8.82 -25.91
CA ILE A 248 8.86 -7.61 -25.65
C ILE A 248 7.80 -7.44 -26.74
N GLN A 249 8.12 -7.76 -28.00
CA GLN A 249 7.17 -7.76 -29.10
C GLN A 249 6.02 -8.74 -28.86
N ALA A 250 6.32 -9.93 -28.34
CA ALA A 250 5.28 -10.91 -28.01
C ALA A 250 4.29 -10.34 -26.96
N LEU A 251 4.80 -9.66 -25.94
CA LEU A 251 3.99 -8.97 -24.93
C LEU A 251 3.19 -7.80 -25.55
N ARG A 252 3.82 -6.95 -26.35
CA ARG A 252 3.17 -5.85 -27.09
C ARG A 252 2.03 -6.37 -27.96
N ASN A 253 2.26 -7.45 -28.71
CA ASN A 253 1.23 -8.06 -29.52
C ASN A 253 0.06 -8.61 -28.69
N LYS A 254 0.33 -9.07 -27.45
CA LYS A 254 -0.72 -9.46 -26.51
C LYS A 254 -1.56 -8.28 -26.04
N VAL A 255 -0.95 -7.09 -25.86
CA VAL A 255 -1.70 -5.83 -25.60
C VAL A 255 -2.61 -5.51 -26.80
N CYS A 256 -2.11 -5.61 -28.04
CA CYS A 256 -2.90 -5.42 -29.26
C CYS A 256 -4.07 -6.41 -29.35
N GLU A 257 -3.83 -7.70 -29.07
CA GLU A 257 -4.89 -8.73 -29.07
C GLU A 257 -6.00 -8.42 -28.05
N ILE A 258 -5.63 -8.03 -26.84
CA ILE A 258 -6.60 -7.72 -25.76
C ILE A 258 -7.38 -6.45 -26.06
N SER A 259 -6.73 -5.41 -26.58
CA SER A 259 -7.35 -4.12 -26.88
C SER A 259 -8.09 -4.09 -28.23
N GLY A 260 -7.82 -5.04 -29.11
CA GLY A 260 -8.32 -5.01 -30.49
C GLY A 260 -7.74 -3.88 -31.34
N LYS A 261 -6.63 -3.26 -30.89
CA LYS A 261 -5.92 -2.19 -31.61
C LYS A 261 -4.76 -2.73 -32.43
N GLU A 262 -4.48 -2.06 -33.54
CA GLU A 262 -3.32 -2.35 -34.38
C GLU A 262 -2.18 -1.41 -34.02
N TYR A 263 -0.97 -1.96 -33.91
CA TYR A 263 0.26 -1.19 -33.69
C TYR A 263 0.74 -0.53 -35.00
N ASP A 264 1.46 0.59 -34.91
CA ASP A 264 1.95 1.40 -36.05
C ASP A 264 0.83 2.04 -36.93
N LYS A 265 -0.31 2.35 -36.33
CA LYS A 265 -1.42 3.02 -37.01
C LYS A 265 -1.71 4.40 -36.50
N ASP A 266 -1.56 4.61 -35.22
CA ASP A 266 -1.86 5.88 -34.56
C ASP A 266 -0.91 6.10 -33.39
N HIS A 267 -0.27 7.28 -33.35
CA HIS A 267 0.78 7.59 -32.40
C HIS A 267 0.34 7.49 -30.92
N GLU A 268 -0.85 8.00 -30.60
CA GLU A 268 -1.35 7.97 -29.19
C GLU A 268 -1.68 6.54 -28.76
N THR A 269 -2.25 5.77 -29.66
CA THR A 269 -2.50 4.34 -29.47
C THR A 269 -1.20 3.58 -29.26
N ASP A 270 -0.15 3.85 -30.05
CA ASP A 270 1.15 3.21 -29.94
C ASP A 270 1.87 3.56 -28.66
N VAL A 271 1.80 4.82 -28.21
CA VAL A 271 2.32 5.25 -26.89
C VAL A 271 1.64 4.47 -25.77
N SER A 272 0.32 4.33 -25.82
CA SER A 272 -0.43 3.58 -24.80
C SER A 272 -0.05 2.09 -24.79
N ILE A 273 0.09 1.47 -25.96
CA ILE A 273 0.51 0.07 -26.10
C ILE A 273 1.91 -0.15 -25.53
N ARG A 274 2.88 0.73 -25.88
CA ARG A 274 4.26 0.65 -25.40
C ARG A 274 4.33 0.84 -23.87
N LEU A 275 3.59 1.81 -23.34
CA LEU A 275 3.55 2.11 -21.93
C LEU A 275 3.00 0.92 -21.12
N ILE A 276 1.89 0.33 -21.55
CA ILE A 276 1.33 -0.87 -20.90
C ILE A 276 2.35 -2.01 -20.94
N THR A 277 3.01 -2.21 -22.10
CA THR A 277 4.02 -3.26 -22.28
C THR A 277 5.19 -3.11 -21.30
N ASP A 278 5.73 -1.90 -21.16
CA ASP A 278 6.82 -1.60 -20.23
C ASP A 278 6.38 -1.77 -18.76
N HIS A 279 5.27 -1.14 -18.39
CA HIS A 279 4.84 -1.08 -17.00
C HIS A 279 4.41 -2.43 -16.44
N ILE A 280 3.78 -3.29 -17.24
CA ILE A 280 3.41 -4.62 -16.75
C ILE A 280 4.64 -5.54 -16.61
N ARG A 281 5.66 -5.36 -17.46
CA ARG A 281 6.94 -6.05 -17.30
C ARG A 281 7.60 -5.65 -15.99
N SER A 282 7.71 -4.35 -15.73
CA SER A 282 8.24 -3.80 -14.48
C SER A 282 7.48 -4.29 -13.25
N ALA A 283 6.15 -4.19 -13.26
CA ALA A 283 5.30 -4.61 -12.15
C ALA A 283 5.43 -6.11 -11.84
N THR A 284 5.50 -6.96 -12.87
CA THR A 284 5.65 -8.41 -12.72
C THR A 284 6.94 -8.75 -11.96
N PHE A 285 8.07 -8.16 -12.35
CA PHE A 285 9.36 -8.39 -11.68
C PHE A 285 9.41 -7.79 -10.27
N MET A 286 8.87 -6.59 -10.07
CA MET A 286 8.81 -5.95 -8.75
C MET A 286 8.00 -6.78 -7.75
N ILE A 287 6.83 -7.30 -8.16
CA ILE A 287 5.99 -8.15 -7.31
C ILE A 287 6.69 -9.48 -7.02
N SER A 288 7.33 -10.09 -8.01
CA SER A 288 8.11 -11.33 -7.82
C SER A 288 9.20 -11.16 -6.76
N ASP A 289 9.81 -9.98 -6.68
CA ASP A 289 10.83 -9.66 -5.67
C ASP A 289 10.24 -9.24 -4.30
N GLY A 290 8.91 -9.31 -4.14
CA GLY A 290 8.23 -9.08 -2.86
C GLY A 290 7.80 -7.62 -2.62
N ILE A 291 7.87 -6.75 -3.63
CA ILE A 291 7.39 -5.38 -3.52
C ILE A 291 5.87 -5.37 -3.62
N MET A 292 5.22 -4.72 -2.64
CA MET A 292 3.76 -4.58 -2.58
C MET A 292 3.34 -3.15 -2.91
N PRO A 293 2.18 -2.95 -3.58
CA PRO A 293 1.66 -1.61 -3.83
C PRO A 293 1.34 -0.88 -2.51
N THR A 294 2.01 0.24 -2.26
CA THR A 294 1.81 1.07 -1.05
C THR A 294 1.74 2.55 -1.44
N ASN A 295 1.49 3.43 -0.46
CA ASN A 295 1.44 4.88 -0.69
C ASN A 295 2.80 5.57 -0.62
N GLU A 296 3.86 4.88 -0.21
CA GLU A 296 5.18 5.46 -0.01
C GLU A 296 6.29 4.52 -0.50
N GLY A 297 7.46 5.10 -0.76
CA GLY A 297 8.67 4.37 -1.09
C GLY A 297 8.55 3.52 -2.37
N ARG A 298 9.18 2.36 -2.37
CA ARG A 298 9.21 1.47 -3.56
C ARG A 298 7.84 0.91 -3.94
N GLY A 299 6.97 0.72 -2.96
CA GLY A 299 5.60 0.28 -3.21
C GLY A 299 4.75 1.33 -3.92
N TYR A 300 5.03 2.61 -3.71
CA TYR A 300 4.41 3.69 -4.47
C TYR A 300 4.82 3.66 -5.94
N VAL A 301 6.10 3.38 -6.23
CA VAL A 301 6.58 3.22 -7.62
C VAL A 301 5.80 2.09 -8.31
N LEU A 302 5.68 0.92 -7.66
CA LEU A 302 4.90 -0.19 -8.20
C LEU A 302 3.44 0.18 -8.43
N ARG A 303 2.80 0.81 -7.45
CA ARG A 303 1.41 1.27 -7.57
C ARG A 303 1.22 2.24 -8.73
N ARG A 304 2.14 3.19 -8.89
CA ARG A 304 2.13 4.16 -10.00
C ARG A 304 2.18 3.45 -11.36
N LEU A 305 3.08 2.48 -11.53
CA LEU A 305 3.21 1.71 -12.78
C LEU A 305 1.94 0.93 -13.10
N ILE A 306 1.37 0.21 -12.12
CA ILE A 306 0.13 -0.56 -12.30
C ILE A 306 -1.02 0.36 -12.71
N ARG A 307 -1.20 1.48 -12.01
CA ARG A 307 -2.31 2.41 -12.27
C ARG A 307 -2.17 3.14 -13.61
N ARG A 308 -0.95 3.52 -14.00
CA ARG A 308 -0.71 4.08 -15.35
C ARG A 308 -1.05 3.06 -16.44
N ALA A 309 -0.62 1.82 -16.29
CA ALA A 309 -0.97 0.76 -17.24
C ALA A 309 -2.49 0.52 -17.31
N ALA A 310 -3.18 0.49 -16.18
CA ALA A 310 -4.63 0.33 -16.13
C ALA A 310 -5.38 1.50 -16.80
N ARG A 311 -4.94 2.75 -16.57
CA ARG A 311 -5.50 3.93 -17.26
C ARG A 311 -5.34 3.85 -18.77
N HIS A 312 -4.12 3.54 -19.24
CA HIS A 312 -3.86 3.42 -20.67
C HIS A 312 -4.63 2.25 -21.32
N GLY A 313 -4.90 1.18 -20.55
CA GLY A 313 -5.83 0.13 -20.99
C GLY A 313 -7.23 0.67 -21.24
N ARG A 314 -7.75 1.54 -20.36
CA ARG A 314 -9.02 2.22 -20.58
C ARG A 314 -9.01 3.14 -21.79
N LEU A 315 -7.94 3.88 -22.03
CA LEU A 315 -7.76 4.70 -23.24
C LEU A 315 -7.79 3.86 -24.52
N LEU A 316 -7.27 2.64 -24.47
CA LEU A 316 -7.35 1.67 -25.56
C LEU A 316 -8.72 1.00 -25.72
N GLY A 317 -9.65 1.21 -24.77
CA GLY A 317 -10.99 0.63 -24.74
C GLY A 317 -11.03 -0.79 -24.16
N ILE A 318 -10.05 -1.19 -23.33
CA ILE A 318 -10.05 -2.48 -22.64
C ILE A 318 -10.99 -2.41 -21.44
N ASP A 319 -12.00 -3.28 -21.43
CA ASP A 319 -12.92 -3.43 -20.31
C ASP A 319 -12.48 -4.57 -19.37
N GLY A 320 -12.66 -4.35 -18.05
CA GLY A 320 -12.37 -5.33 -17.02
C GLY A 320 -10.88 -5.45 -16.64
N LEU A 321 -10.52 -6.57 -16.03
CA LEU A 321 -9.15 -6.86 -15.58
C LEU A 321 -8.34 -7.49 -16.71
N PHE A 322 -7.16 -6.95 -16.98
CA PHE A 322 -6.32 -7.42 -18.08
C PHE A 322 -4.83 -7.55 -17.71
N LEU A 323 -4.37 -6.87 -16.66
CA LEU A 323 -2.94 -6.82 -16.33
C LEU A 323 -2.37 -8.19 -15.97
N ALA A 324 -3.08 -9.01 -15.21
CA ALA A 324 -2.63 -10.36 -14.89
C ALA A 324 -2.51 -11.25 -16.14
N ARG A 325 -3.37 -11.05 -17.15
CA ARG A 325 -3.29 -11.76 -18.44
C ARG A 325 -2.03 -11.37 -19.21
N LEU A 326 -1.63 -10.11 -19.17
CA LEU A 326 -0.37 -9.62 -19.76
C LEU A 326 0.84 -10.11 -18.98
N SER A 327 0.78 -10.11 -17.64
CA SER A 327 1.84 -10.64 -16.78
C SER A 327 2.16 -12.12 -17.09
N ALA A 328 1.16 -12.92 -17.48
CA ALA A 328 1.37 -14.29 -17.94
C ALA A 328 2.34 -14.36 -19.15
N SER A 329 2.24 -13.39 -20.07
CA SER A 329 3.15 -13.31 -21.22
C SER A 329 4.57 -12.84 -20.81
N VAL A 330 4.68 -11.99 -19.81
CA VAL A 330 5.97 -11.60 -19.22
C VAL A 330 6.67 -12.82 -18.61
N ILE A 331 5.94 -13.59 -17.82
CA ILE A 331 6.44 -14.80 -17.15
C ILE A 331 6.91 -15.81 -18.21
N GLU A 332 6.10 -16.08 -19.21
CA GLU A 332 6.43 -17.03 -20.30
C GLU A 332 7.71 -16.63 -21.04
N GLY A 333 7.87 -15.34 -21.35
CA GLY A 333 9.05 -14.83 -22.06
C GLY A 333 10.32 -14.76 -21.21
N SER A 334 10.21 -14.81 -19.88
CA SER A 334 11.33 -14.54 -18.95
C SER A 334 11.67 -15.71 -18.03
N LYS A 335 10.84 -16.75 -17.92
CA LYS A 335 11.01 -17.87 -16.97
C LYS A 335 12.32 -18.64 -17.12
N ASP A 336 12.93 -18.67 -18.32
CA ASP A 336 14.20 -19.35 -18.55
C ASP A 336 15.36 -18.66 -17.82
N GLY A 337 15.33 -17.34 -17.71
CA GLY A 337 16.30 -16.56 -16.95
C GLY A 337 15.90 -16.37 -15.48
N TYR A 338 14.60 -16.41 -15.19
CA TYR A 338 14.01 -16.08 -13.89
C TYR A 338 12.90 -17.07 -13.52
N PRO A 339 13.25 -18.33 -13.15
CA PRO A 339 12.27 -19.38 -12.85
C PRO A 339 11.35 -19.04 -11.68
N GLU A 340 11.77 -18.16 -10.76
CA GLU A 340 10.98 -17.67 -9.66
C GLU A 340 9.69 -16.95 -10.09
N LEU A 341 9.62 -16.46 -11.33
CA LEU A 341 8.40 -15.84 -11.86
C LEU A 341 7.27 -16.87 -12.03
N GLU A 342 7.59 -18.07 -12.51
CA GLU A 342 6.60 -19.16 -12.63
C GLU A 342 6.20 -19.70 -11.27
N GLU A 343 7.15 -19.82 -10.33
CA GLU A 343 6.88 -20.26 -8.94
C GLU A 343 5.92 -19.31 -8.20
N LYS A 344 6.02 -18.00 -8.46
CA LYS A 344 5.21 -16.95 -7.81
C LYS A 344 4.04 -16.44 -8.65
N LYS A 345 3.71 -17.11 -9.74
CA LYS A 345 2.71 -16.67 -10.72
C LYS A 345 1.37 -16.29 -10.12
N ASP A 346 0.80 -17.18 -9.30
CA ASP A 346 -0.50 -16.94 -8.66
C ASP A 346 -0.46 -15.73 -7.71
N PHE A 347 0.65 -15.58 -6.99
CA PHE A 347 0.87 -14.42 -6.13
C PHE A 347 0.92 -13.12 -6.93
N ILE A 348 1.69 -13.09 -8.04
CA ILE A 348 1.80 -11.93 -8.93
C ILE A 348 0.42 -11.54 -9.47
N PHE A 349 -0.34 -12.54 -9.95
CA PHE A 349 -1.69 -12.31 -10.49
C PHE A 349 -2.66 -11.75 -9.45
N ASN A 350 -2.62 -12.28 -8.23
CA ASN A 350 -3.47 -11.80 -7.14
C ASN A 350 -3.17 -10.34 -6.78
N VAL A 351 -1.90 -9.97 -6.69
CA VAL A 351 -1.50 -8.57 -6.40
C VAL A 351 -1.96 -7.63 -7.52
N LEU A 352 -1.71 -8.00 -8.79
CA LEU A 352 -2.14 -7.21 -9.95
C LEU A 352 -3.65 -7.04 -9.99
N ASN A 353 -4.41 -8.15 -9.90
CA ASN A 353 -5.87 -8.12 -9.95
C ASN A 353 -6.47 -7.28 -8.81
N ASN A 354 -5.91 -7.38 -7.60
CA ASN A 354 -6.37 -6.59 -6.47
C ASN A 354 -6.14 -5.09 -6.67
N GLU A 355 -4.92 -4.67 -7.06
CA GLU A 355 -4.63 -3.25 -7.28
C GLU A 355 -5.42 -2.68 -8.46
N GLU A 356 -5.55 -3.45 -9.56
CA GLU A 356 -6.36 -3.07 -10.73
C GLU A 356 -7.85 -2.95 -10.36
N THR A 357 -8.39 -3.89 -9.57
CA THR A 357 -9.77 -3.85 -9.08
C THR A 357 -10.02 -2.63 -8.21
N GLN A 358 -9.11 -2.34 -7.27
CA GLN A 358 -9.23 -1.17 -6.40
C GLN A 358 -9.16 0.12 -7.21
N PHE A 359 -8.24 0.21 -8.15
CA PHE A 359 -8.10 1.37 -9.01
C PHE A 359 -9.32 1.57 -9.92
N ASN A 360 -9.85 0.50 -10.51
CA ASN A 360 -11.05 0.57 -11.36
C ASN A 360 -12.30 1.04 -10.61
N LYS A 361 -12.39 0.81 -9.28
CA LYS A 361 -13.47 1.37 -8.46
C LYS A 361 -13.35 2.87 -8.25
N THR A 362 -12.14 3.39 -8.21
CA THR A 362 -11.85 4.80 -7.85
C THR A 362 -11.59 5.68 -9.06
N ILE A 363 -11.13 5.11 -10.20
CA ILE A 363 -10.73 5.89 -11.37
C ILE A 363 -11.89 6.67 -11.97
N ASP A 364 -13.07 6.08 -12.12
CA ASP A 364 -14.22 6.74 -12.73
C ASP A 364 -14.67 7.92 -11.86
N GLN A 365 -14.66 7.76 -10.54
CA GLN A 365 -14.99 8.82 -9.60
C GLN A 365 -13.91 9.92 -9.59
N GLY A 366 -12.63 9.52 -9.61
CA GLY A 366 -11.51 10.45 -9.68
C GLY A 366 -11.50 11.29 -10.95
N LEU A 367 -11.74 10.67 -12.11
CA LEU A 367 -11.87 11.37 -13.39
C LEU A 367 -13.07 12.31 -13.42
N HIS A 368 -14.22 11.92 -12.84
CA HIS A 368 -15.38 12.79 -12.74
C HIS A 368 -15.08 14.05 -11.91
N ILE A 369 -14.47 13.87 -10.74
CA ILE A 369 -14.09 14.99 -9.86
C ILE A 369 -13.04 15.88 -10.53
N LEU A 370 -12.04 15.28 -11.20
CA LEU A 370 -11.05 16.05 -11.94
C LEU A 370 -11.69 16.88 -13.05
N SER A 371 -12.68 16.33 -13.76
CA SER A 371 -13.45 17.07 -14.78
C SER A 371 -14.22 18.26 -14.17
N GLU A 372 -14.85 18.08 -13.00
CA GLU A 372 -15.51 19.17 -12.29
C GLU A 372 -14.52 20.27 -11.85
N LEU A 373 -13.33 19.87 -11.39
CA LEU A 373 -12.25 20.81 -11.03
C LEU A 373 -11.72 21.56 -12.26
N GLU A 374 -11.58 20.89 -13.39
CA GLU A 374 -11.20 21.51 -14.67
C GLU A 374 -12.23 22.54 -15.13
N GLU A 375 -13.53 22.24 -15.09
CA GLU A 375 -14.62 23.17 -15.40
C GLU A 375 -14.58 24.39 -14.48
N LYS A 376 -14.34 24.18 -13.19
CA LYS A 376 -14.16 25.26 -12.20
C LYS A 376 -12.96 26.13 -12.55
N MET A 377 -11.80 25.52 -12.83
CA MET A 377 -10.60 26.23 -13.23
C MET A 377 -10.84 27.05 -14.50
N GLN A 378 -11.50 26.49 -15.49
CA GLN A 378 -11.85 27.17 -16.73
C GLN A 378 -12.76 28.36 -16.48
N SER A 379 -13.77 28.21 -15.63
CA SER A 379 -14.68 29.31 -15.25
C SER A 379 -13.99 30.43 -14.49
N GLU A 380 -12.95 30.11 -13.70
CA GLU A 380 -12.15 31.06 -12.92
C GLU A 380 -10.96 31.62 -13.72
N GLY A 381 -10.70 31.11 -14.92
CA GLY A 381 -9.55 31.52 -15.77
C GLY A 381 -8.20 31.05 -15.21
N LYS A 382 -8.19 30.04 -14.33
CA LYS A 382 -7.00 29.45 -13.75
C LYS A 382 -6.41 28.38 -14.66
N LYS A 383 -5.08 28.28 -14.70
CA LYS A 383 -4.36 27.24 -15.43
C LYS A 383 -3.60 26.26 -14.52
N VAL A 384 -3.70 26.43 -13.23
CA VAL A 384 -3.00 25.61 -12.23
C VAL A 384 -4.04 25.11 -11.24
N LEU A 385 -4.10 23.78 -11.04
CA LEU A 385 -4.95 23.15 -10.04
C LEU A 385 -4.39 23.43 -8.65
N ASP A 386 -5.27 23.81 -7.73
CA ASP A 386 -4.91 24.07 -6.34
C ASP A 386 -4.39 22.80 -5.64
N GLY A 387 -3.32 22.95 -4.85
CA GLY A 387 -2.65 21.82 -4.18
C GLY A 387 -3.56 21.09 -3.19
N GLN A 388 -4.50 21.77 -2.53
CA GLN A 388 -5.49 21.14 -1.63
C GLN A 388 -6.49 20.28 -2.40
N ASP A 389 -6.95 20.74 -3.56
CA ASP A 389 -7.86 19.98 -4.42
C ASP A 389 -7.14 18.74 -4.99
N ALA A 390 -5.86 18.89 -5.40
CA ALA A 390 -5.02 17.75 -5.83
C ALA A 390 -4.76 16.76 -4.68
N PHE A 391 -4.51 17.24 -3.47
CA PHE A 391 -4.33 16.41 -2.29
C PHE A 391 -5.60 15.63 -1.95
N LYS A 392 -6.78 16.25 -2.06
CA LYS A 392 -8.05 15.59 -1.83
C LYS A 392 -8.31 14.45 -2.84
N LEU A 393 -7.94 14.64 -4.12
CA LEU A 393 -7.97 13.57 -5.12
C LEU A 393 -7.08 12.40 -4.73
N TYR A 394 -5.88 12.69 -4.22
CA TYR A 394 -4.93 11.67 -3.78
C TYR A 394 -5.38 10.94 -2.51
N ASP A 395 -5.70 11.68 -1.44
CA ASP A 395 -5.97 11.13 -0.10
C ASP A 395 -7.33 10.43 -0.01
N THR A 396 -8.38 11.07 -0.53
CA THR A 396 -9.76 10.60 -0.39
C THR A 396 -10.14 9.58 -1.47
N TYR A 397 -9.67 9.80 -2.70
CA TYR A 397 -10.07 8.98 -3.86
C TYR A 397 -8.96 8.06 -4.36
N GLY A 398 -7.78 8.11 -3.76
CA GLY A 398 -6.65 7.28 -4.15
C GLY A 398 -6.14 7.54 -5.57
N PHE A 399 -6.38 8.76 -6.10
CA PHE A 399 -5.98 9.17 -7.43
C PHE A 399 -4.56 9.76 -7.38
N PRO A 400 -3.53 9.09 -7.93
CA PRO A 400 -2.15 9.52 -7.77
C PRO A 400 -1.88 10.93 -8.32
N LEU A 401 -1.04 11.71 -7.64
CA LEU A 401 -0.65 13.05 -8.06
C LEU A 401 -0.11 13.07 -9.49
N ASP A 402 0.79 12.13 -9.79
CA ASP A 402 1.42 12.03 -11.12
C ASP A 402 0.40 11.77 -12.22
N LEU A 403 -0.65 10.96 -11.92
CA LEU A 403 -1.73 10.70 -12.86
C LEU A 403 -2.60 11.95 -13.08
N THR A 404 -2.87 12.70 -12.00
CA THR A 404 -3.55 14.00 -12.07
C THR A 404 -2.75 14.98 -12.92
N LYS A 405 -1.42 15.03 -12.70
CA LYS A 405 -0.48 15.88 -13.45
C LYS A 405 -0.48 15.53 -14.94
N GLU A 406 -0.31 14.26 -15.29
CA GLU A 406 -0.31 13.77 -16.66
C GLU A 406 -1.60 14.16 -17.41
N ILE A 407 -2.78 13.96 -16.79
CA ILE A 407 -4.06 14.30 -17.40
C ILE A 407 -4.23 15.81 -17.60
N LEU A 408 -3.79 16.60 -16.62
CA LEU A 408 -3.86 18.06 -16.71
C LEU A 408 -2.89 18.64 -17.74
N GLU A 409 -1.66 18.11 -17.81
CA GLU A 409 -0.64 18.53 -18.80
C GLU A 409 -1.07 18.23 -20.23
N GLU A 410 -1.73 17.06 -20.49
CA GLU A 410 -2.34 16.73 -21.78
C GLU A 410 -3.33 17.83 -22.27
N LYS A 411 -3.96 18.53 -21.31
CA LYS A 411 -4.94 19.59 -21.55
C LYS A 411 -4.36 21.02 -21.41
N GLY A 412 -3.06 21.15 -21.15
CA GLY A 412 -2.36 22.43 -20.99
C GLY A 412 -2.58 23.12 -19.64
N TYR A 413 -2.91 22.35 -18.59
CA TYR A 413 -3.02 22.79 -17.20
C TYR A 413 -1.80 22.30 -16.38
N GLY A 414 -1.54 22.94 -15.24
CA GLY A 414 -0.52 22.54 -14.26
C GLY A 414 -1.12 22.23 -12.89
N ILE A 415 -0.27 21.86 -11.92
CA ILE A 415 -0.62 21.60 -10.51
C ILE A 415 0.26 22.45 -9.61
N ASP A 416 -0.30 22.93 -8.49
CA ASP A 416 0.44 23.47 -7.34
C ASP A 416 1.02 22.32 -6.50
N GLU A 417 2.19 21.83 -6.88
CA GLU A 417 2.88 20.73 -6.21
C GLU A 417 3.33 21.12 -4.79
N ASP A 418 3.72 22.37 -4.57
CA ASP A 418 4.14 22.86 -3.25
C ASP A 418 2.95 22.86 -2.27
N GLY A 419 1.78 23.31 -2.70
CA GLY A 419 0.54 23.25 -1.94
C GLY A 419 0.09 21.81 -1.65
N PHE A 420 0.27 20.88 -2.60
CA PHE A 420 0.01 19.46 -2.39
C PHE A 420 0.93 18.87 -1.31
N HIS A 421 2.23 19.14 -1.38
CA HIS A 421 3.20 18.64 -0.39
C HIS A 421 2.96 19.23 1.00
N ALA A 422 2.58 20.50 1.08
CA ALA A 422 2.19 21.12 2.35
C ALA A 422 0.96 20.46 2.98
N ALA A 423 -0.06 20.17 2.19
CA ALA A 423 -1.26 19.45 2.64
C ALA A 423 -0.96 18.02 3.10
N MET A 424 -0.06 17.33 2.41
CA MET A 424 0.40 15.99 2.78
C MET A 424 1.16 16.01 4.12
N GLU A 425 2.03 16.98 4.34
CA GLU A 425 2.78 17.08 5.61
C GLU A 425 1.86 17.43 6.77
N GLU A 426 0.89 18.33 6.57
CA GLU A 426 -0.13 18.64 7.58
C GLU A 426 -0.93 17.39 7.98
N GLN A 427 -1.29 16.52 7.03
CA GLN A 427 -1.95 15.25 7.34
C GLN A 427 -1.02 14.30 8.11
N ARG A 428 0.26 14.22 7.74
CA ARG A 428 1.26 13.41 8.46
C ARG A 428 1.43 13.89 9.89
N GLU A 429 1.46 15.19 10.12
CA GLU A 429 1.53 15.78 11.46
C GLU A 429 0.27 15.48 12.26
N ARG A 430 -0.93 15.60 11.68
CA ARG A 430 -2.20 15.20 12.32
C ARG A 430 -2.20 13.69 12.67
N ALA A 431 -1.73 12.86 11.79
CA ALA A 431 -1.61 11.42 12.05
C ALA A 431 -0.56 11.09 13.11
N ARG A 432 0.51 11.88 13.22
CA ARG A 432 1.51 11.77 14.30
C ARG A 432 0.93 12.26 15.65
N SER A 433 0.22 13.36 15.65
CA SER A 433 -0.38 13.95 16.88
C SER A 433 -1.58 13.15 17.42
N SER A 434 -2.25 12.36 16.58
CA SER A 434 -3.34 11.47 17.00
C SER A 434 -2.84 10.10 17.54
N ARG A 435 -1.55 9.79 17.39
CA ARG A 435 -0.93 8.67 18.09
C ARG A 435 -0.50 9.19 19.45
N GLU A 436 -1.07 8.64 20.54
CA GLU A 436 -0.54 8.82 21.88
C GLU A 436 0.97 8.63 21.83
N VAL A 437 1.71 9.64 22.31
CA VAL A 437 3.17 9.68 22.29
C VAL A 437 3.67 8.56 23.19
N THR A 438 3.96 7.42 22.63
CA THR A 438 4.94 6.53 23.23
C THR A 438 6.29 7.12 22.87
N ASN A 439 6.96 7.73 23.88
CA ASN A 439 8.30 8.28 23.77
C ASN A 439 9.30 7.22 23.32
N TYR A 440 9.46 7.07 22.02
CA TYR A 440 10.59 6.33 21.46
C TYR A 440 11.31 7.25 20.46
N MET A 441 12.43 7.81 20.96
CA MET A 441 13.46 8.55 20.21
C MET A 441 13.00 9.75 19.36
N GLY A 442 12.92 10.92 20.00
CA GLY A 442 12.77 12.22 19.32
C GLY A 442 13.11 13.36 20.25
N ALA A 443 14.37 13.74 20.26
CA ALA A 443 14.97 15.07 20.37
C ALA A 443 14.26 16.15 21.25
N ASP A 444 14.21 15.93 22.56
CA ASP A 444 14.45 17.00 23.51
C ASP A 444 15.42 16.43 24.55
N ALA A 445 16.44 17.20 24.95
CA ALA A 445 17.40 16.79 25.97
C ALA A 445 16.62 16.43 27.25
N THR A 446 16.70 15.16 27.64
CA THR A 446 16.03 14.67 28.85
C THR A 446 17.07 14.58 29.96
N VAL A 447 16.62 14.55 31.21
CA VAL A 447 17.48 14.31 32.39
C VAL A 447 18.38 13.08 32.21
N TYR A 448 17.98 12.14 31.38
CA TYR A 448 18.76 10.91 31.10
C TYR A 448 20.03 11.15 30.28
N ASP A 449 20.13 12.27 29.55
CA ASP A 449 21.33 12.65 28.78
C ASP A 449 22.45 13.14 29.70
N GLU A 450 22.13 13.53 30.94
CA GLU A 450 23.08 13.97 31.97
C GLU A 450 23.71 12.78 32.74
N ILE A 451 23.16 11.56 32.57
CA ILE A 451 23.65 10.37 33.23
C ILE A 451 25.03 9.97 32.64
N ASP A 452 26.01 9.77 33.55
CA ASP A 452 27.38 9.36 33.16
C ASP A 452 27.33 8.21 32.13
N PRO A 453 28.03 8.35 30.99
CA PRO A 453 28.11 7.32 29.96
C PRO A 453 28.63 5.95 30.43
N SER A 454 29.42 5.93 31.52
CA SER A 454 29.95 4.69 32.10
C SER A 454 28.91 3.86 32.86
N VAL A 455 27.76 4.43 33.22
CA VAL A 455 26.66 3.71 33.87
C VAL A 455 26.07 2.73 32.89
N THR A 456 26.10 1.45 33.22
CA THR A 456 25.51 0.35 32.44
C THR A 456 24.71 -0.55 33.37
N THR A 457 23.76 -1.29 32.84
CA THR A 457 22.95 -2.24 33.60
C THR A 457 23.04 -3.62 32.97
N GLU A 458 23.36 -4.63 33.76
CA GLU A 458 23.32 -6.03 33.35
C GLU A 458 21.87 -6.56 33.43
N PHE A 459 21.37 -7.17 32.36
CA PHE A 459 20.06 -7.80 32.35
C PHE A 459 20.17 -9.27 32.77
N THR A 460 19.53 -9.64 33.89
CA THR A 460 19.48 -10.99 34.44
C THR A 460 18.14 -11.70 34.27
N GLY A 461 17.14 -11.02 33.68
CA GLY A 461 15.75 -11.41 33.68
C GLY A 461 15.34 -12.53 32.71
N TYR A 462 16.28 -13.20 32.02
CA TYR A 462 15.97 -14.42 31.29
C TYR A 462 15.73 -15.62 32.20
N ASP A 463 16.47 -15.65 33.33
CA ASP A 463 16.47 -16.79 34.28
C ASP A 463 15.89 -16.43 35.63
N HIS A 464 15.82 -15.16 35.99
CA HIS A 464 15.42 -14.67 37.31
C HIS A 464 14.30 -13.62 37.22
N LEU A 465 13.37 -13.70 38.15
CA LEU A 465 12.29 -12.70 38.33
C LEU A 465 12.55 -11.81 39.58
N GLU A 466 13.53 -12.18 40.38
CA GLU A 466 13.98 -11.42 41.54
C GLU A 466 15.50 -11.36 41.56
N ASP A 467 16.08 -10.21 41.91
CA ASP A 467 17.51 -10.02 42.07
C ASP A 467 17.79 -8.92 43.12
N THR A 468 19.00 -8.91 43.66
CA THR A 468 19.48 -7.85 44.55
C THR A 468 20.54 -7.05 43.81
N SER A 469 20.43 -5.73 43.82
CA SER A 469 21.33 -4.85 43.07
C SER A 469 21.53 -3.54 43.79
N LYS A 470 22.59 -2.82 43.40
CA LYS A 470 22.91 -1.51 43.92
C LYS A 470 22.34 -0.41 43.02
N VAL A 471 21.73 0.59 43.65
CA VAL A 471 21.23 1.80 42.92
C VAL A 471 22.45 2.59 42.44
N THR A 472 22.49 2.89 41.15
CA THR A 472 23.58 3.65 40.54
C THR A 472 23.20 5.10 40.24
N VAL A 473 21.95 5.38 39.88
CA VAL A 473 21.44 6.71 39.62
C VAL A 473 19.95 6.74 39.95
N LEU A 474 19.52 7.86 40.51
CA LEU A 474 18.11 8.20 40.70
C LEU A 474 17.80 9.48 39.92
N THR A 475 16.65 9.57 39.27
CA THR A 475 16.20 10.82 38.64
C THR A 475 14.76 11.11 39.02
N THR A 476 14.42 12.38 39.15
CA THR A 476 13.05 12.87 39.00
C THR A 476 12.72 13.08 37.50
N GLU A 477 11.62 13.70 37.17
CA GLU A 477 11.30 14.06 35.77
C GLU A 477 12.27 15.10 35.20
N THR A 478 12.97 15.88 36.06
CA THR A 478 13.73 17.07 35.65
C THR A 478 15.18 17.09 36.07
N GLU A 479 15.60 16.28 37.07
CA GLU A 479 16.96 16.32 37.63
C GLU A 479 17.45 14.97 38.16
N ILE A 480 18.77 14.79 38.25
CA ILE A 480 19.38 13.67 38.94
C ILE A 480 19.25 13.92 40.45
N ALA A 481 18.72 12.93 41.16
CA ALA A 481 18.43 13.03 42.60
C ALA A 481 19.35 12.14 43.44
N GLU A 482 19.62 12.56 44.68
CA GLU A 482 20.32 11.72 45.65
C GLU A 482 19.39 10.70 46.33
N SER A 483 18.12 10.99 46.38
CA SER A 483 17.08 10.11 46.93
C SER A 483 15.70 10.41 46.36
N LEU A 484 14.83 9.39 46.31
CA LEU A 484 13.41 9.55 46.03
C LEU A 484 12.60 9.27 47.28
N MET A 485 11.63 10.12 47.57
CA MET A 485 10.76 10.09 48.75
C MET A 485 9.32 9.68 48.40
N GLU A 486 8.55 9.22 49.38
CA GLU A 486 7.17 8.82 49.24
C GLU A 486 6.34 9.80 48.40
N GLY A 487 5.60 9.27 47.43
CA GLY A 487 4.78 10.03 46.47
C GLY A 487 5.54 10.64 45.31
N GLN A 488 6.86 10.63 45.29
CA GLN A 488 7.65 11.13 44.15
C GLN A 488 7.67 10.13 43.01
N LYS A 489 7.48 10.66 41.82
CA LYS A 489 7.75 9.96 40.56
C LYS A 489 9.21 10.11 40.18
N GLY A 490 9.77 9.05 39.59
CA GLY A 490 11.15 9.09 39.16
C GLY A 490 11.56 7.83 38.43
N THR A 491 12.86 7.73 38.17
CA THR A 491 13.47 6.56 37.51
C THR A 491 14.66 6.08 38.34
N ILE A 492 14.70 4.78 38.60
CA ILE A 492 15.78 4.11 39.31
C ILE A 492 16.65 3.33 38.32
N PHE A 493 17.95 3.58 38.34
CA PHE A 493 18.97 2.81 37.60
C PHE A 493 19.78 1.96 38.61
N VAL A 494 20.09 0.74 38.19
CA VAL A 494 20.80 -0.24 39.03
C VAL A 494 21.91 -0.94 38.26
N GLU A 495 22.87 -1.60 38.96
CA GLU A 495 23.96 -2.33 38.32
C GLU A 495 23.46 -3.54 37.52
N LYS A 496 22.49 -4.28 38.06
CA LYS A 496 21.86 -5.42 37.38
C LYS A 496 20.35 -5.49 37.66
N THR A 497 19.59 -5.99 36.70
CA THR A 497 18.12 -6.01 36.80
C THR A 497 17.50 -7.26 36.17
N PRO A 498 16.44 -7.84 36.81
CA PRO A 498 15.62 -8.85 36.20
C PRO A 498 14.51 -8.26 35.32
N PHE A 499 14.32 -6.93 35.33
CA PHE A 499 13.27 -6.25 34.57
C PHE A 499 13.63 -6.12 33.10
N TYR A 500 12.82 -6.67 32.22
CA TYR A 500 12.94 -6.48 30.77
C TYR A 500 12.49 -5.07 30.38
N ALA A 501 13.28 -4.37 29.64
CA ALA A 501 12.93 -3.05 29.15
C ALA A 501 12.17 -3.14 27.81
N THR A 502 11.24 -2.21 27.55
CA THR A 502 10.49 -2.11 26.29
C THR A 502 11.45 -2.12 25.09
N MET A 503 11.37 -3.18 24.30
CA MET A 503 12.23 -3.42 23.14
C MET A 503 11.65 -4.50 22.22
N GLY A 504 11.88 -4.38 20.90
CA GLY A 504 11.47 -5.42 19.93
C GLY A 504 9.95 -5.69 19.87
N GLY A 505 9.13 -4.73 20.29
CA GLY A 505 7.67 -4.87 20.36
C GLY A 505 7.14 -5.53 21.62
N GLN A 506 8.01 -5.98 22.53
CA GLN A 506 7.61 -6.44 23.86
C GLN A 506 7.55 -5.26 24.83
N GLU A 507 6.44 -5.14 25.58
CA GLU A 507 6.26 -4.16 26.67
C GLU A 507 7.24 -4.42 27.81
N GLY A 508 7.67 -3.34 28.48
CA GLY A 508 8.56 -3.39 29.64
C GLY A 508 7.88 -4.02 30.85
N ASP A 509 8.71 -4.62 31.71
CA ASP A 509 8.19 -5.18 32.95
C ASP A 509 7.80 -4.12 33.95
N CYS A 510 6.77 -4.42 34.69
CA CYS A 510 6.36 -3.75 35.91
C CYS A 510 6.67 -4.60 37.14
N GLY A 511 6.65 -3.99 38.33
CA GLY A 511 6.92 -4.72 39.58
C GLY A 511 7.29 -3.78 40.73
N ILE A 512 8.16 -4.25 41.62
CA ILE A 512 8.51 -3.54 42.85
C ILE A 512 10.02 -3.54 43.08
N ILE A 513 10.57 -2.40 43.50
CA ILE A 513 11.92 -2.25 44.02
C ILE A 513 11.81 -1.92 45.51
N LYS A 514 12.41 -2.74 46.35
CA LYS A 514 12.42 -2.61 47.82
C LYS A 514 13.81 -2.24 48.33
N GLY A 515 13.94 -1.08 48.97
CA GLY A 515 15.09 -0.69 49.74
C GLY A 515 14.91 -0.99 51.24
N ALA A 516 15.88 -0.63 52.06
CA ALA A 516 15.82 -0.83 53.47
C ALA A 516 14.66 -0.07 54.12
N ASN A 517 14.34 1.13 53.61
CA ASN A 517 13.37 2.05 54.21
C ASN A 517 12.31 2.54 53.23
N GLY A 518 12.18 1.92 52.09
CA GLY A 518 11.24 2.37 51.05
C GLY A 518 10.83 1.32 50.06
N VAL A 519 9.71 1.57 49.43
CA VAL A 519 9.16 0.71 48.34
C VAL A 519 8.82 1.57 47.16
N PHE A 520 9.40 1.24 46.02
CA PHE A 520 9.14 1.87 44.73
C PHE A 520 8.34 0.93 43.83
N GLU A 521 7.24 1.41 43.32
CA GLU A 521 6.43 0.65 42.32
C GLU A 521 6.93 1.02 40.92
N VAL A 522 7.39 0.03 40.19
CA VAL A 522 7.81 0.15 38.80
C VAL A 522 6.58 0.01 37.89
N GLU A 523 6.26 1.05 37.15
CA GLU A 523 5.13 1.11 36.22
C GLU A 523 5.60 0.68 34.80
N ASP A 524 6.84 1.01 34.42
CA ASP A 524 7.44 0.65 33.12
C ASP A 524 8.96 0.52 33.26
N THR A 525 9.58 -0.22 32.37
CA THR A 525 11.04 -0.35 32.27
C THR A 525 11.50 0.04 30.87
N ILE A 526 12.37 1.06 30.79
CA ILE A 526 12.87 1.63 29.54
C ILE A 526 14.34 1.32 29.31
N LYS A 527 14.74 1.20 28.05
CA LYS A 527 16.14 1.03 27.64
C LYS A 527 16.67 2.32 27.02
N LEU A 528 17.76 2.84 27.59
CA LEU A 528 18.45 4.02 27.11
C LEU A 528 19.75 3.66 26.37
N ARG A 529 20.31 4.64 25.66
CA ARG A 529 21.62 4.50 24.99
C ARG A 529 22.70 4.13 25.99
N GLY A 530 23.69 3.34 25.55
CA GLY A 530 24.81 2.89 26.41
C GLY A 530 24.43 1.73 27.32
N GLY A 531 23.35 1.01 27.09
CA GLY A 531 23.01 -0.20 27.88
C GLY A 531 22.41 0.09 29.24
N LYS A 532 21.82 1.24 29.46
CA LYS A 532 21.16 1.62 30.71
C LYS A 532 19.69 1.15 30.73
N TYR A 533 19.24 0.56 31.84
CA TYR A 533 17.84 0.19 32.08
C TYR A 533 17.26 1.10 33.18
N GLY A 534 16.26 1.88 32.82
CA GLY A 534 15.59 2.79 33.74
C GLY A 534 14.23 2.21 34.20
N HIS A 535 14.04 2.07 35.51
CA HIS A 535 12.79 1.61 36.13
C HIS A 535 11.96 2.84 36.46
N VAL A 536 10.97 3.14 35.65
CA VAL A 536 10.08 4.31 35.75
C VAL A 536 8.91 3.97 36.67
N GLY A 537 8.62 4.84 37.63
CA GLY A 537 7.51 4.59 38.55
C GLY A 537 7.38 5.62 39.67
N VAL A 538 6.86 5.20 40.82
CA VAL A 538 6.53 6.04 41.95
C VAL A 538 6.94 5.41 43.29
N MET A 539 7.49 6.22 44.19
CA MET A 539 7.73 5.82 45.59
C MET A 539 6.39 5.64 46.32
N LYS A 540 6.07 4.42 46.67
CA LYS A 540 4.82 4.08 47.40
C LYS A 540 4.92 4.37 48.89
N SER A 541 6.10 4.17 49.46
CA SER A 541 6.35 4.45 50.87
C SER A 541 7.83 4.66 51.15
N GLY A 542 8.15 5.51 52.08
CA GLY A 542 9.48 5.69 52.60
C GLY A 542 10.43 6.38 51.64
N MET A 543 11.68 5.93 51.53
CA MET A 543 12.73 6.55 50.74
C MET A 543 13.72 5.53 50.24
N ILE A 544 14.21 5.69 48.98
CA ILE A 544 15.36 4.98 48.42
C ILE A 544 16.44 6.01 48.07
N SER A 545 17.71 5.72 48.38
CA SER A 545 18.83 6.59 48.12
C SER A 545 19.82 6.02 47.10
N ASN A 546 20.61 6.92 46.50
CA ASN A 546 21.68 6.54 45.61
C ASN A 546 22.74 5.69 46.37
N GLY A 547 23.23 4.65 45.70
CA GLY A 547 24.19 3.70 46.28
C GLY A 547 23.59 2.67 47.25
N GLU A 548 22.27 2.70 47.52
CA GLU A 548 21.55 1.74 48.35
C GLU A 548 21.46 0.38 47.68
N GLU A 549 21.55 -0.71 48.44
CA GLU A 549 21.23 -2.06 48.00
C GLU A 549 19.74 -2.29 48.05
N VAL A 550 19.15 -2.71 46.91
CA VAL A 550 17.71 -2.90 46.76
C VAL A 550 17.41 -4.28 46.22
N THR A 551 16.23 -4.80 46.57
CA THR A 551 15.69 -6.04 45.99
C THR A 551 14.66 -5.65 44.89
N LEU A 552 14.88 -6.20 43.72
CA LEU A 552 14.04 -5.99 42.54
C LEU A 552 13.13 -7.21 42.34
N GLN A 553 11.82 -7.02 42.22
CA GLN A 553 10.85 -8.09 42.04
C GLN A 553 9.96 -7.75 40.85
N VAL A 554 10.09 -8.52 39.77
CA VAL A 554 9.23 -8.40 38.60
C VAL A 554 7.83 -8.93 38.94
N ASN A 555 6.79 -8.33 38.35
CA ASN A 555 5.45 -8.88 38.41
C ASN A 555 5.39 -10.18 37.61
N GLU A 556 5.43 -11.30 38.31
CA GLU A 556 5.50 -12.65 37.74
C GLU A 556 4.31 -12.98 36.85
N GLU A 557 3.09 -12.55 37.20
CA GLU A 557 1.90 -12.81 36.43
C GLU A 557 1.92 -12.07 35.11
N ALA A 558 2.26 -10.79 35.12
CA ALA A 558 2.39 -9.96 33.92
C ALA A 558 3.47 -10.53 32.99
N ARG A 559 4.68 -10.84 33.54
CA ARG A 559 5.79 -11.41 32.77
C ARG A 559 5.41 -12.76 32.14
N LYS A 560 4.80 -13.66 32.85
CA LYS A 560 4.37 -14.96 32.31
C LYS A 560 3.34 -14.79 31.19
N ASN A 561 2.44 -13.83 31.30
CA ASN A 561 1.47 -13.57 30.23
C ASN A 561 2.14 -12.91 29.00
N ILE A 562 3.12 -12.02 29.19
CA ILE A 562 3.95 -11.49 28.09
C ILE A 562 4.68 -12.62 27.38
N GLU A 563 5.33 -13.54 28.10
CA GLU A 563 6.07 -14.68 27.54
C GLU A 563 5.16 -15.59 26.68
N LYS A 564 3.92 -15.83 27.13
CA LYS A 564 2.91 -16.56 26.34
C LYS A 564 2.56 -15.83 25.05
N ASN A 565 2.24 -14.55 25.15
CA ASN A 565 1.89 -13.73 23.99
C ASN A 565 3.06 -13.58 23.02
N HIS A 566 4.29 -13.43 23.53
CA HIS A 566 5.48 -13.30 22.68
C HIS A 566 5.80 -14.61 21.94
N SER A 567 5.75 -15.73 22.65
CA SER A 567 5.98 -17.04 22.04
C SER A 567 4.89 -17.39 21.02
N ALA A 568 3.64 -17.04 21.30
CA ALA A 568 2.53 -17.20 20.35
C ALA A 568 2.71 -16.30 19.11
N THR A 569 3.35 -15.13 19.22
CA THR A 569 3.65 -14.26 18.07
C THR A 569 4.57 -14.94 17.06
N HIS A 570 5.59 -15.67 17.52
CA HIS A 570 6.48 -16.46 16.66
C HIS A 570 5.73 -17.59 15.95
N LEU A 571 4.89 -18.32 16.68
CA LEU A 571 4.04 -19.36 16.08
C LEU A 571 3.08 -18.76 15.05
N LEU A 572 2.46 -17.61 15.36
CA LEU A 572 1.56 -16.89 14.46
C LEU A 572 2.26 -16.45 13.19
N GLN A 573 3.44 -15.85 13.28
CA GLN A 573 4.23 -15.43 12.11
C GLN A 573 4.49 -16.61 11.18
N LYS A 574 4.90 -17.75 11.72
CA LYS A 574 5.17 -18.95 10.92
C LYS A 574 3.88 -19.55 10.35
N ALA A 575 2.80 -19.57 11.10
CA ALA A 575 1.50 -20.05 10.63
C ALA A 575 0.97 -19.18 9.48
N LEU A 576 1.06 -17.85 9.58
CA LEU A 576 0.70 -16.92 8.50
C LEU A 576 1.53 -17.18 7.24
N LYS A 577 2.85 -17.35 7.36
CA LYS A 577 3.71 -17.71 6.21
C LYS A 577 3.33 -19.05 5.59
N THR A 578 2.94 -20.02 6.41
CA THR A 578 2.55 -21.33 5.93
C THR A 578 1.22 -21.32 5.18
N VAL A 579 0.25 -20.55 5.66
CA VAL A 579 -1.11 -20.48 5.08
C VAL A 579 -1.20 -19.51 3.90
N LEU A 580 -0.59 -18.33 4.03
CA LEU A 580 -0.71 -17.23 3.06
C LEU A 580 0.45 -17.17 2.06
N GLY A 581 1.61 -17.73 2.40
CA GLY A 581 2.80 -17.74 1.56
C GLY A 581 3.99 -16.95 2.10
N ALA A 582 5.14 -17.12 1.45
CA ALA A 582 6.44 -16.60 1.88
C ALA A 582 6.53 -15.05 1.91
N HIS A 583 5.64 -14.34 1.22
CA HIS A 583 5.57 -12.88 1.18
C HIS A 583 5.17 -12.22 2.50
N VAL A 584 4.61 -13.01 3.43
CA VAL A 584 4.24 -12.51 4.76
C VAL A 584 5.51 -12.11 5.52
N GLU A 585 5.67 -10.81 5.73
CA GLU A 585 6.75 -10.21 6.52
C GLU A 585 6.17 -9.38 7.64
N GLN A 586 6.82 -9.42 8.80
CA GLN A 586 6.45 -8.56 9.91
C GLN A 586 6.67 -7.08 9.54
N LYS A 587 5.67 -6.24 9.79
CA LYS A 587 5.72 -4.78 9.65
C LYS A 587 5.61 -4.07 10.99
N GLY A 588 5.16 -4.76 12.03
CA GLY A 588 5.09 -4.29 13.40
C GLY A 588 4.66 -5.40 14.34
N SER A 589 4.98 -5.26 15.62
CA SER A 589 4.55 -6.14 16.69
C SER A 589 4.34 -5.36 17.97
N LEU A 590 3.39 -5.78 18.78
CA LEU A 590 3.19 -5.33 20.14
C LEU A 590 2.75 -6.52 20.99
N VAL A 591 3.48 -6.76 22.07
CA VAL A 591 3.21 -7.85 23.01
C VAL A 591 3.04 -7.24 24.40
N THR A 592 1.85 -7.38 24.97
CA THR A 592 1.47 -6.89 26.29
C THR A 592 1.04 -8.07 27.20
N PRO A 593 0.82 -7.88 28.49
CA PRO A 593 0.31 -8.95 29.35
C PRO A 593 -1.09 -9.46 28.95
N THR A 594 -1.86 -8.63 28.24
CA THR A 594 -3.28 -8.93 27.95
C THR A 594 -3.53 -9.45 26.55
N ARG A 595 -2.66 -9.07 25.58
CA ARG A 595 -2.83 -9.43 24.15
C ARG A 595 -1.52 -9.32 23.37
N LEU A 596 -1.54 -9.89 22.18
CA LEU A 596 -0.55 -9.63 21.15
C LEU A 596 -1.19 -8.94 19.94
N ARG A 597 -0.41 -8.13 19.25
CA ARG A 597 -0.75 -7.50 17.98
C ARG A 597 0.39 -7.77 17.00
N PHE A 598 0.03 -8.20 15.80
CA PHE A 598 0.98 -8.51 14.74
C PHE A 598 0.56 -7.85 13.44
N ASP A 599 1.39 -6.96 12.91
CA ASP A 599 1.20 -6.27 11.65
C ASP A 599 2.09 -6.94 10.60
N PHE A 600 1.51 -7.32 9.46
CA PHE A 600 2.22 -8.08 8.44
C PHE A 600 1.85 -7.65 7.01
N ALA A 601 2.77 -7.88 6.07
CA ALA A 601 2.55 -7.61 4.66
C ALA A 601 1.59 -8.64 4.06
N HIS A 602 0.42 -8.17 3.60
CA HIS A 602 -0.53 -8.97 2.82
C HIS A 602 -1.47 -8.05 2.04
N PHE A 603 -1.85 -8.48 0.85
CA PHE A 603 -2.51 -7.63 -0.16
C PHE A 603 -4.04 -7.58 -0.05
N GLN A 604 -4.67 -8.48 0.72
CA GLN A 604 -6.12 -8.57 0.87
C GLN A 604 -6.53 -8.93 2.31
N ALA A 605 -7.83 -8.81 2.61
CA ALA A 605 -8.37 -9.34 3.85
C ALA A 605 -8.27 -10.88 3.85
N MET A 606 -7.94 -11.46 5.00
CA MET A 606 -7.94 -12.91 5.17
C MET A 606 -9.38 -13.43 5.13
N THR A 607 -9.55 -14.58 4.49
CA THR A 607 -10.84 -15.26 4.50
C THR A 607 -11.10 -15.94 5.87
N PRO A 608 -12.36 -16.22 6.24
CA PRO A 608 -12.66 -16.96 7.46
C PRO A 608 -11.93 -18.31 7.53
N GLU A 609 -11.80 -19.00 6.41
CA GLU A 609 -11.11 -20.29 6.30
C GLU A 609 -9.60 -20.17 6.51
N GLU A 610 -8.99 -19.07 6.03
CA GLU A 610 -7.56 -18.79 6.28
C GLU A 610 -7.32 -18.45 7.74
N LEU A 611 -8.19 -17.64 8.36
CA LEU A 611 -8.12 -17.31 9.78
C LEU A 611 -8.25 -18.57 10.64
N GLU A 612 -9.21 -19.44 10.33
CA GLU A 612 -9.39 -20.71 11.03
C GLU A 612 -8.17 -21.63 10.89
N LYS A 613 -7.59 -21.75 9.70
CA LYS A 613 -6.37 -22.53 9.46
C LYS A 613 -5.18 -22.02 10.27
N VAL A 614 -4.99 -20.71 10.32
CA VAL A 614 -3.90 -20.07 11.09
C VAL A 614 -4.10 -20.32 12.58
N GLU A 615 -5.31 -20.10 13.13
CA GLU A 615 -5.63 -20.32 14.52
C GLU A 615 -5.45 -21.79 14.93
N ASN A 616 -5.93 -22.72 14.10
CA ASN A 616 -5.79 -24.13 14.33
C ASN A 616 -4.34 -24.58 14.29
N LEU A 617 -3.53 -24.10 13.33
CA LEU A 617 -2.13 -24.44 13.22
C LEU A 617 -1.31 -23.95 14.44
N VAL A 618 -1.59 -22.73 14.93
CA VAL A 618 -0.94 -22.22 16.14
C VAL A 618 -1.30 -23.09 17.35
N ASN A 619 -2.59 -23.43 17.53
CA ASN A 619 -3.04 -24.27 18.64
C ASN A 619 -2.50 -25.70 18.53
N GLU A 620 -2.35 -26.26 17.32
CA GLU A 620 -1.69 -27.55 17.09
C GLU A 620 -0.24 -27.51 17.63
N LYS A 621 0.54 -26.48 17.28
CA LYS A 621 1.92 -26.33 17.75
C LYS A 621 2.03 -26.09 19.26
N ILE A 622 1.04 -25.48 19.87
CA ILE A 622 0.91 -25.39 21.32
C ILE A 622 0.71 -26.77 21.93
N GLN A 623 -0.19 -27.59 21.37
CA GLN A 623 -0.51 -28.91 21.86
C GLN A 623 0.61 -29.94 21.67
N GLU A 624 1.49 -29.73 20.67
CA GLU A 624 2.68 -30.57 20.46
C GLU A 624 3.72 -30.43 21.57
N GLN A 625 3.58 -29.47 22.49
CA GLN A 625 4.46 -29.30 23.68
C GLN A 625 5.94 -29.15 23.27
N ILE A 626 6.19 -28.32 22.27
CA ILE A 626 7.53 -28.13 21.69
C ILE A 626 8.42 -27.36 22.68
N PRO A 627 9.62 -27.86 23.01
CA PRO A 627 10.60 -27.10 23.81
C PRO A 627 11.00 -25.83 23.08
N VAL A 628 11.04 -24.72 23.83
CA VAL A 628 11.55 -23.44 23.32
C VAL A 628 13.02 -23.32 23.72
N VAL A 629 13.89 -23.41 22.71
CA VAL A 629 15.35 -23.40 22.90
C VAL A 629 15.90 -22.05 22.47
N THR A 630 16.82 -21.54 23.29
CA THR A 630 17.51 -20.28 22.99
C THR A 630 19.01 -20.54 22.89
N ASP A 631 19.60 -20.21 21.76
CA ASP A 631 21.01 -20.29 21.49
C ASP A 631 21.62 -18.90 21.25
N ILE A 632 22.82 -18.65 21.73
CA ILE A 632 23.62 -17.45 21.43
C ILE A 632 24.68 -17.85 20.43
N MET A 633 24.67 -17.26 19.25
CA MET A 633 25.61 -17.58 18.17
C MET A 633 26.03 -16.34 17.40
N ASP A 634 27.02 -16.48 16.53
CA ASP A 634 27.42 -15.39 15.64
C ASP A 634 26.33 -15.09 14.61
N THR A 635 26.16 -13.81 14.27
CA THR A 635 25.10 -13.35 13.34
C THR A 635 25.15 -14.08 11.99
N GLU A 636 26.33 -14.35 11.46
CA GLU A 636 26.49 -15.08 10.20
C GLU A 636 26.13 -16.57 10.33
N GLU A 637 26.40 -17.18 11.47
CA GLU A 637 26.00 -18.55 11.78
C GLU A 637 24.47 -18.64 11.92
N ALA A 638 23.86 -17.68 12.58
CA ALA A 638 22.41 -17.60 12.74
C ALA A 638 21.69 -17.50 11.37
N LYS A 639 22.19 -16.66 10.46
CA LYS A 639 21.66 -16.57 9.09
C LYS A 639 21.79 -17.89 8.32
N LYS A 640 22.94 -18.55 8.40
CA LYS A 640 23.18 -19.86 7.75
C LYS A 640 22.30 -20.97 8.31
N SER A 641 21.90 -20.88 9.58
CA SER A 641 21.00 -21.83 10.22
C SER A 641 19.52 -21.69 9.82
N GLY A 642 19.21 -20.72 8.94
CA GLY A 642 17.84 -20.44 8.50
C GLY A 642 17.01 -19.61 9.49
N ALA A 643 17.63 -18.99 10.48
CA ALA A 643 16.93 -18.13 11.42
C ALA A 643 16.40 -16.87 10.71
N MET A 644 15.11 -16.55 10.93
CA MET A 644 14.51 -15.33 10.40
C MET A 644 15.01 -14.12 11.20
N ALA A 645 15.52 -13.12 10.47
CA ALA A 645 15.91 -11.83 11.03
C ALA A 645 14.88 -10.77 10.64
N LEU A 646 14.55 -9.86 11.56
CA LEU A 646 13.71 -8.71 11.24
C LEU A 646 14.46 -7.72 10.37
N PHE A 647 13.86 -7.29 9.26
CA PHE A 647 14.43 -6.28 8.38
C PHE A 647 14.56 -4.93 9.10
N GLY A 648 15.78 -4.38 9.12
CA GLY A 648 16.05 -3.03 9.61
C GLY A 648 16.62 -2.94 11.03
N GLU A 649 16.75 -4.04 11.77
CA GLU A 649 17.47 -4.04 13.05
C GLU A 649 18.97 -4.23 12.85
N LYS A 650 19.76 -3.41 13.56
CA LYS A 650 21.21 -3.61 13.64
C LYS A 650 21.51 -4.65 14.72
N TYR A 651 21.86 -5.84 14.30
CA TYR A 651 22.31 -6.89 15.19
C TYR A 651 23.81 -6.73 15.50
N GLY A 652 24.21 -7.02 16.75
CA GLY A 652 25.62 -7.10 17.13
C GLY A 652 26.30 -8.35 16.53
N ASP A 653 27.55 -8.55 16.88
CA ASP A 653 28.33 -9.72 16.41
C ASP A 653 27.72 -11.04 16.89
N LYS A 654 27.11 -11.05 18.09
CA LYS A 654 26.37 -12.18 18.64
C LYS A 654 24.90 -11.90 18.77
N VAL A 655 24.05 -12.85 18.40
CA VAL A 655 22.61 -12.78 18.42
C VAL A 655 21.98 -13.95 19.17
N ARG A 656 20.83 -13.69 19.76
CA ARG A 656 20.01 -14.68 20.42
C ARG A 656 19.01 -15.26 19.42
N VAL A 657 19.05 -16.57 19.20
CA VAL A 657 18.17 -17.33 18.32
C VAL A 657 17.19 -18.13 19.16
N VAL A 658 15.90 -17.88 18.96
CA VAL A 658 14.82 -18.61 19.63
C VAL A 658 14.24 -19.62 18.63
N SER A 659 14.23 -20.90 19.02
CA SER A 659 13.75 -22.02 18.21
C SER A 659 12.63 -22.77 18.91
N MET A 660 11.57 -23.07 18.17
CA MET A 660 10.44 -23.90 18.57
C MET A 660 10.39 -25.12 17.64
N GLY A 661 11.24 -26.10 17.93
CA GLY A 661 11.50 -27.24 17.05
C GLY A 661 11.97 -26.77 15.66
N ASP A 662 11.48 -27.48 14.64
CA ASP A 662 11.71 -27.10 13.24
C ASP A 662 10.65 -26.13 12.68
N PHE A 663 9.63 -25.81 13.50
CA PHE A 663 8.51 -25.00 13.04
C PHE A 663 8.85 -23.50 12.97
N SER A 664 9.44 -22.92 14.03
CA SER A 664 9.84 -21.50 14.06
C SER A 664 11.26 -21.35 14.59
N LYS A 665 12.07 -20.51 13.91
CA LYS A 665 13.43 -20.16 14.29
C LYS A 665 13.70 -18.71 13.95
N GLU A 666 13.88 -17.84 14.96
CA GLU A 666 13.91 -16.39 14.78
C GLU A 666 14.98 -15.74 15.67
N LEU A 667 15.56 -14.63 15.18
CA LEU A 667 16.39 -13.73 15.98
C LEU A 667 15.48 -12.94 16.92
N CYS A 668 15.59 -13.16 18.22
CA CYS A 668 14.73 -12.50 19.20
C CYS A 668 15.42 -12.28 20.55
N GLY A 669 15.40 -11.03 21.02
CA GLY A 669 15.90 -10.62 22.35
C GLY A 669 14.85 -10.66 23.46
N GLY A 670 13.59 -11.04 23.18
CA GLY A 670 12.51 -11.03 24.14
C GLY A 670 12.50 -12.23 25.11
N THR A 671 11.55 -12.21 26.05
CA THR A 671 11.33 -13.31 26.99
C THR A 671 10.28 -14.28 26.44
N HIS A 672 10.46 -15.57 26.66
CA HIS A 672 9.64 -16.63 26.11
C HIS A 672 9.32 -17.72 27.14
N VAL A 673 8.23 -18.44 26.90
CA VAL A 673 7.93 -19.67 27.63
C VAL A 673 9.00 -20.73 27.36
N LYS A 674 9.18 -21.66 28.27
CA LYS A 674 10.14 -22.79 28.11
C LYS A 674 9.58 -23.94 27.25
N ASN A 675 8.26 -24.01 27.15
CA ASN A 675 7.54 -25.00 26.34
C ASN A 675 6.28 -24.39 25.77
N THR A 676 5.95 -24.68 24.49
CA THR A 676 4.79 -24.11 23.85
C THR A 676 3.47 -24.42 24.55
N ALA A 677 3.39 -25.54 25.29
CA ALA A 677 2.20 -25.88 26.10
C ALA A 677 1.86 -24.81 27.16
N GLU A 678 2.86 -24.05 27.65
CA GLU A 678 2.64 -23.00 28.66
C GLU A 678 1.85 -21.82 28.11
N ILE A 679 1.78 -21.64 26.77
CA ILE A 679 0.96 -20.62 26.10
C ILE A 679 -0.52 -20.86 26.44
N GLY A 680 -0.94 -22.11 26.53
CA GLY A 680 -2.34 -22.49 26.73
C GLY A 680 -3.15 -22.39 25.43
N LEU A 681 -4.34 -21.79 25.50
CA LEU A 681 -5.13 -21.54 24.29
C LEU A 681 -4.68 -20.27 23.56
N PHE A 682 -4.76 -20.31 22.24
CA PHE A 682 -4.58 -19.16 21.37
C PHE A 682 -5.88 -18.82 20.64
N LYS A 683 -6.26 -17.54 20.58
CA LYS A 683 -7.49 -17.08 19.91
C LYS A 683 -7.23 -15.84 19.08
N LEU A 684 -7.54 -15.88 17.80
CA LEU A 684 -7.63 -14.70 16.93
C LEU A 684 -8.90 -13.92 17.28
N VAL A 685 -8.74 -12.62 17.57
CA VAL A 685 -9.88 -11.74 17.94
C VAL A 685 -10.28 -10.87 16.77
N SER A 686 -9.32 -10.32 16.05
CA SER A 686 -9.58 -9.43 14.93
C SER A 686 -8.53 -9.53 13.85
N GLU A 687 -8.93 -9.24 12.60
CA GLU A 687 -8.07 -9.04 11.45
C GLU A 687 -8.57 -7.82 10.69
N ALA A 688 -7.71 -6.85 10.41
CA ALA A 688 -8.06 -5.61 9.73
C ALA A 688 -6.90 -5.03 8.92
N GLY A 689 -7.22 -4.19 7.92
CA GLY A 689 -6.24 -3.38 7.22
C GLY A 689 -5.85 -2.14 8.03
N VAL A 690 -4.55 -1.84 8.12
CA VAL A 690 -4.04 -0.64 8.82
C VAL A 690 -3.32 0.32 7.89
N ALA A 691 -2.79 -0.19 6.79
CA ALA A 691 -2.20 0.57 5.71
C ALA A 691 -2.32 -0.22 4.39
N ALA A 692 -2.01 0.41 3.28
CA ALA A 692 -1.97 -0.27 2.00
C ALA A 692 -0.96 -1.43 2.03
N GLY A 693 -1.43 -2.64 1.74
CA GLY A 693 -0.60 -3.86 1.77
C GLY A 693 -0.16 -4.30 3.18
N VAL A 694 -0.73 -3.75 4.26
CA VAL A 694 -0.43 -4.15 5.64
C VAL A 694 -1.72 -4.54 6.37
N ARG A 695 -1.73 -5.76 6.89
CA ARG A 695 -2.82 -6.32 7.69
C ARG A 695 -2.38 -6.41 9.15
N ARG A 696 -3.33 -6.26 10.05
CA ARG A 696 -3.16 -6.37 11.51
C ARG A 696 -3.99 -7.51 12.06
N ILE A 697 -3.36 -8.35 12.84
CA ILE A 697 -4.03 -9.34 13.68
C ILE A 697 -3.87 -8.95 15.15
N GLU A 698 -4.95 -9.07 15.90
CA GLU A 698 -4.93 -9.09 17.35
C GLU A 698 -5.35 -10.48 17.86
N ALA A 699 -4.60 -10.99 18.82
CA ALA A 699 -4.85 -12.30 19.39
C ALA A 699 -4.61 -12.34 20.90
N LEU A 700 -5.17 -13.35 21.54
CA LEU A 700 -5.09 -13.60 22.96
C LEU A 700 -4.48 -14.97 23.24
N THR A 701 -3.88 -15.12 24.42
CA THR A 701 -3.36 -16.41 24.91
C THR A 701 -3.83 -16.72 26.33
N GLY A 702 -3.82 -17.99 26.70
CA GLY A 702 -4.00 -18.48 28.06
C GLY A 702 -5.20 -17.89 28.82
N PRO A 703 -4.99 -17.26 29.97
CA PRO A 703 -6.09 -16.70 30.80
C PRO A 703 -6.95 -15.68 30.08
N SER A 704 -6.37 -14.88 29.17
CA SER A 704 -7.10 -13.86 28.38
C SER A 704 -8.11 -14.50 27.43
N VAL A 705 -7.82 -15.69 26.87
CA VAL A 705 -8.76 -16.44 26.04
C VAL A 705 -9.94 -16.94 26.87
N THR A 706 -9.67 -17.44 28.06
CA THR A 706 -10.73 -17.90 28.99
C THR A 706 -11.65 -16.77 29.40
N ALA A 707 -11.08 -15.60 29.74
CA ALA A 707 -11.84 -14.39 30.04
C ALA A 707 -12.67 -13.92 28.85
N TYR A 708 -12.12 -13.97 27.64
CA TYR A 708 -12.83 -13.64 26.41
C TYR A 708 -14.07 -14.52 26.21
N TYR A 709 -13.91 -15.84 26.28
CA TYR A 709 -15.05 -16.75 26.11
C TYR A 709 -16.09 -16.59 27.21
N LYS A 710 -15.68 -16.38 28.47
CA LYS A 710 -16.59 -16.09 29.56
C LYS A 710 -17.44 -14.85 29.31
N ALA A 711 -16.81 -13.77 28.82
CA ALA A 711 -17.54 -12.56 28.46
C ALA A 711 -18.51 -12.75 27.28
N GLN A 712 -18.18 -13.62 26.31
CA GLN A 712 -19.12 -13.96 25.23
C GLN A 712 -20.30 -14.81 25.78
N GLU A 713 -20.04 -15.76 26.65
CA GLU A 713 -21.06 -16.58 27.30
C GLU A 713 -22.02 -15.72 28.13
N GLU A 714 -21.50 -14.77 28.92
CA GLU A 714 -22.31 -13.81 29.69
C GLU A 714 -23.24 -13.00 28.77
N LYS A 715 -22.76 -12.50 27.62
CA LYS A 715 -23.60 -11.80 26.65
C LYS A 715 -24.72 -12.65 26.07
N ILE A 716 -24.43 -13.93 25.82
CA ILE A 716 -25.45 -14.87 25.33
C ILE A 716 -26.51 -15.10 26.41
N HIS A 717 -26.11 -15.27 27.68
CA HIS A 717 -27.03 -15.39 28.81
C HIS A 717 -27.90 -14.14 29.02
N GLU A 718 -27.30 -12.95 28.94
CA GLU A 718 -28.02 -11.68 29.00
C GLU A 718 -29.05 -11.55 27.87
N ALA A 719 -28.65 -11.87 26.64
CA ALA A 719 -29.55 -11.83 25.48
C ALA A 719 -30.72 -12.83 25.64
N ALA A 720 -30.46 -14.04 26.13
CA ALA A 720 -31.49 -15.03 26.42
C ALA A 720 -32.44 -14.53 27.51
N ALA A 721 -31.91 -13.93 28.59
CA ALA A 721 -32.71 -13.36 29.66
C ALA A 721 -33.62 -12.22 29.18
N LEU A 722 -33.11 -11.28 28.35
CA LEU A 722 -33.89 -10.21 27.73
C LEU A 722 -35.07 -10.75 26.92
N LEU A 723 -34.88 -11.87 26.23
CA LEU A 723 -35.89 -12.54 25.41
C LEU A 723 -36.73 -13.56 26.18
N LYS A 724 -36.50 -13.68 27.50
CA LYS A 724 -37.17 -14.61 28.38
C LYS A 724 -37.11 -16.05 27.87
N THR A 725 -35.90 -16.50 27.52
CA THR A 725 -35.60 -17.83 26.99
C THR A 725 -34.30 -18.38 27.61
N THR A 726 -33.90 -19.59 27.22
CA THR A 726 -32.59 -20.15 27.57
C THR A 726 -31.55 -19.88 26.48
N PRO A 727 -30.24 -19.90 26.73
CA PRO A 727 -29.21 -19.84 25.70
C PRO A 727 -29.39 -20.90 24.59
N ALA A 728 -29.86 -22.11 24.93
CA ALA A 728 -30.08 -23.17 23.95
C ALA A 728 -31.20 -22.83 22.97
N ASP A 729 -32.24 -22.15 23.42
CA ASP A 729 -33.44 -21.86 22.64
C ASP A 729 -33.40 -20.41 22.04
N LEU A 730 -32.29 -19.72 22.22
CA LEU A 730 -32.16 -18.28 21.84
C LEU A 730 -32.45 -18.06 20.36
N LEU A 731 -31.87 -18.87 19.47
CA LEU A 731 -32.06 -18.73 18.01
C LEU A 731 -33.50 -19.02 17.60
N GLU A 732 -34.14 -20.01 18.19
CA GLU A 732 -35.54 -20.33 17.93
C GLU A 732 -36.46 -19.20 18.41
N LYS A 733 -36.20 -18.63 19.57
CA LYS A 733 -36.95 -17.46 20.09
C LYS A 733 -36.80 -16.22 19.18
N ILE A 734 -35.59 -15.96 18.69
CA ILE A 734 -35.34 -14.87 17.75
C ILE A 734 -36.11 -15.09 16.44
N ALA A 735 -36.05 -16.31 15.89
CA ALA A 735 -36.77 -16.65 14.65
C ALA A 735 -38.29 -16.52 14.84
N HIS A 736 -38.82 -16.94 15.99
CA HIS A 736 -40.23 -16.77 16.34
C HIS A 736 -40.63 -15.28 16.39
N LEU A 737 -39.86 -14.45 17.10
CA LEU A 737 -40.13 -13.02 17.19
C LEU A 737 -40.03 -12.30 15.84
N GLN A 738 -39.12 -12.70 14.97
CA GLN A 738 -39.05 -12.16 13.59
C GLN A 738 -40.27 -12.54 12.77
N ALA A 739 -40.74 -13.78 12.89
CA ALA A 739 -41.98 -14.25 12.23
C ALA A 739 -43.22 -13.50 12.75
N GLU A 740 -43.31 -13.31 14.07
CA GLU A 740 -44.39 -12.56 14.71
C GLU A 740 -44.40 -11.07 14.28
N ALA A 741 -43.24 -10.41 14.27
CA ALA A 741 -43.11 -9.04 13.79
C ALA A 741 -43.55 -8.90 12.33
N LYS A 742 -43.16 -9.83 11.46
CA LYS A 742 -43.58 -9.85 10.04
C LYS A 742 -45.08 -10.06 9.90
N ALA A 743 -45.69 -10.95 10.71
CA ALA A 743 -47.11 -11.22 10.72
C ALA A 743 -47.91 -9.97 11.17
N LEU A 744 -47.48 -9.33 12.27
CA LEU A 744 -48.07 -8.08 12.76
C LEU A 744 -47.93 -6.91 11.75
N GLN A 745 -46.85 -6.84 11.04
CA GLN A 745 -46.67 -5.83 9.96
C GLN A 745 -47.66 -6.08 8.82
N ALA A 746 -47.81 -7.33 8.39
CA ALA A 746 -48.78 -7.70 7.35
C ALA A 746 -50.24 -7.45 7.80
N GLU A 747 -50.57 -7.78 9.06
CA GLU A 747 -51.86 -7.48 9.64
C GLU A 747 -52.15 -5.98 9.72
N ASN A 748 -51.15 -5.18 10.13
CA ASN A 748 -51.26 -3.71 10.14
C ASN A 748 -51.53 -3.14 8.75
N GLU A 749 -50.81 -3.62 7.72
CA GLU A 749 -51.05 -3.25 6.32
C GLU A 749 -52.47 -3.66 5.85
N SER A 750 -52.93 -4.86 6.22
CA SER A 750 -54.27 -5.32 5.91
C SER A 750 -55.34 -4.48 6.57
N LEU A 751 -55.13 -4.14 7.87
CA LEU A 751 -56.09 -3.29 8.61
C LEU A 751 -56.12 -1.87 8.04
N LYS A 752 -54.97 -1.29 7.68
CA LYS A 752 -54.89 -0.01 6.97
C LYS A 752 -55.64 -0.04 5.65
N SER A 753 -55.48 -1.13 4.87
CA SER A 753 -56.19 -1.31 3.60
C SER A 753 -57.70 -1.44 3.80
N LYS A 754 -58.17 -2.12 4.86
CA LYS A 754 -59.61 -2.22 5.19
C LYS A 754 -60.17 -0.85 5.59
N LEU A 755 -59.50 -0.10 6.45
CA LEU A 755 -59.89 1.24 6.84
C LEU A 755 -59.96 2.20 5.63
N ALA A 756 -58.97 2.09 4.70
CA ALA A 756 -59.00 2.88 3.46
C ALA A 756 -60.19 2.49 2.56
N LYS A 757 -60.59 1.21 2.49
CA LYS A 757 -61.75 0.75 1.71
C LYS A 757 -63.09 1.22 2.31
N GLU A 758 -63.22 1.22 3.66
CA GLU A 758 -64.41 1.74 4.36
C GLU A 758 -64.52 3.26 4.15
N ALA A 759 -63.39 3.99 4.32
CA ALA A 759 -63.35 5.42 4.00
C ALA A 759 -63.73 5.74 2.55
N LEU A 760 -63.45 4.83 1.60
CA LEU A 760 -63.78 4.96 0.18
C LEU A 760 -65.28 4.88 -0.07
N GLY A 761 -66.03 4.10 0.72
CA GLY A 761 -67.48 4.01 0.65
C GLY A 761 -68.17 5.31 1.04
N ASP A 762 -67.84 5.83 2.21
CA ASP A 762 -68.35 7.09 2.77
C ASP A 762 -68.00 8.32 1.93
N VAL A 763 -66.88 8.31 1.22
CA VAL A 763 -66.40 9.41 0.40
C VAL A 763 -67.17 9.50 -0.91
N MET A 764 -67.61 8.40 -1.50
CA MET A 764 -68.39 8.41 -2.75
C MET A 764 -69.79 9.01 -2.58
N ASP A 765 -70.36 8.95 -1.39
CA ASP A 765 -71.64 9.57 -1.09
C ASP A 765 -71.61 11.10 -1.08
N LYS A 766 -70.41 11.71 -1.10
CA LYS A 766 -70.16 13.16 -1.12
C LYS A 766 -70.06 13.76 -2.56
N VAL A 767 -70.33 13.01 -3.58
CA VAL A 767 -70.28 13.50 -4.96
C VAL A 767 -71.35 14.56 -5.18
N THR A 768 -70.96 15.72 -5.64
CA THR A 768 -71.84 16.84 -6.02
C THR A 768 -71.65 17.14 -7.53
N GLU A 769 -72.59 17.91 -8.09
CA GLU A 769 -72.50 18.34 -9.51
C GLU A 769 -72.34 19.86 -9.54
N VAL A 770 -71.32 20.34 -10.26
CA VAL A 770 -71.02 21.75 -10.44
C VAL A 770 -71.01 22.02 -11.94
N LYS A 771 -72.05 22.79 -12.45
CA LYS A 771 -72.21 23.14 -13.88
C LYS A 771 -72.04 21.95 -14.84
N GLY A 772 -72.53 20.78 -14.47
CA GLY A 772 -72.50 19.59 -15.33
C GLY A 772 -71.18 18.83 -15.26
N VAL A 773 -70.31 19.06 -14.23
CA VAL A 773 -69.13 18.34 -13.90
C VAL A 773 -69.26 17.77 -12.48
N LYS A 774 -69.00 16.46 -12.29
CA LYS A 774 -69.01 15.82 -10.98
C LYS A 774 -67.79 16.26 -10.18
N LEU A 775 -68.05 16.67 -8.95
CA LEU A 775 -67.04 17.00 -7.98
C LEU A 775 -67.17 16.07 -6.79
N LEU A 776 -66.09 15.36 -6.49
CA LEU A 776 -65.88 14.63 -5.25
C LEU A 776 -64.87 15.37 -4.40
N ALA A 777 -65.31 16.06 -3.37
CA ALA A 777 -64.45 16.77 -2.45
C ALA A 777 -64.68 16.23 -1.03
N ALA A 778 -63.63 15.70 -0.42
CA ALA A 778 -63.71 15.06 0.88
C ALA A 778 -62.40 15.17 1.70
N SER A 779 -62.60 15.18 3.02
CA SER A 779 -61.49 14.97 3.95
C SER A 779 -61.38 13.52 4.36
N VAL A 780 -60.15 13.00 4.46
CA VAL A 780 -59.84 11.63 4.85
C VAL A 780 -58.83 11.69 6.00
N PRO A 781 -59.11 11.13 7.17
CA PRO A 781 -58.19 11.23 8.30
C PRO A 781 -56.91 10.33 8.14
N ASP A 782 -55.79 10.79 8.62
CA ASP A 782 -54.54 10.04 8.80
C ASP A 782 -53.92 9.37 7.54
N VAL A 783 -54.16 9.93 6.36
CA VAL A 783 -53.61 9.43 5.09
C VAL A 783 -52.44 10.33 4.67
N ASP A 784 -51.32 9.74 4.35
CA ASP A 784 -50.16 10.48 3.78
C ASP A 784 -50.39 10.81 2.29
N MET A 785 -49.47 11.58 1.70
CA MET A 785 -49.61 12.02 0.29
C MET A 785 -49.61 10.84 -0.70
N ASN A 786 -48.93 9.75 -0.43
CA ASN A 786 -48.92 8.57 -1.29
C ASN A 786 -50.26 7.83 -1.19
N GLY A 787 -50.74 7.66 0.01
CA GLY A 787 -52.07 7.11 0.25
C GLY A 787 -53.19 7.97 -0.35
N LEU A 788 -53.08 9.32 -0.32
CA LEU A 788 -54.02 10.20 -1.01
C LEU A 788 -54.00 10.05 -2.54
N ARG A 789 -52.84 9.80 -3.13
CA ARG A 789 -52.71 9.54 -4.57
C ARG A 789 -53.42 8.24 -4.96
N ASP A 790 -53.12 7.16 -4.24
CA ASP A 790 -53.72 5.85 -4.50
C ASP A 790 -55.23 5.90 -4.35
N LEU A 791 -55.71 6.59 -3.29
CA LEU A 791 -57.14 6.82 -3.06
C LEU A 791 -57.76 7.72 -4.15
N GLY A 792 -57.06 8.77 -4.57
CA GLY A 792 -57.46 9.68 -5.62
C GLY A 792 -57.62 9.00 -6.98
N ASP A 793 -56.67 8.13 -7.34
CA ASP A 793 -56.75 7.35 -8.57
C ASP A 793 -57.95 6.39 -8.55
N GLN A 794 -58.18 5.69 -7.45
CA GLN A 794 -59.33 4.79 -7.29
C GLN A 794 -60.67 5.55 -7.34
N LEU A 795 -60.77 6.69 -6.69
CA LEU A 795 -61.96 7.53 -6.69
C LEU A 795 -62.22 8.18 -8.06
N LYS A 796 -61.17 8.60 -8.77
CA LYS A 796 -61.21 9.12 -10.12
C LYS A 796 -61.75 8.05 -11.10
N GLU A 797 -61.28 6.82 -10.97
CA GLU A 797 -61.76 5.69 -11.77
C GLU A 797 -63.25 5.39 -11.51
N LYS A 798 -63.65 5.34 -10.22
CA LYS A 798 -65.07 5.13 -9.85
C LYS A 798 -66.00 6.27 -10.25
N LEU A 799 -65.53 7.52 -10.18
CA LEU A 799 -66.26 8.69 -10.57
C LEU A 799 -66.50 8.72 -12.09
N GLY A 800 -65.59 8.12 -12.86
CA GLY A 800 -65.63 8.02 -14.33
C GLY A 800 -65.31 9.34 -15.03
N SER A 801 -66.04 10.39 -14.70
CA SER A 801 -65.90 11.74 -15.28
C SER A 801 -66.05 12.79 -14.17
N GLY A 802 -65.08 13.69 -13.97
CA GLY A 802 -65.16 14.75 -12.97
C GLY A 802 -63.87 15.18 -12.33
N VAL A 803 -64.02 15.75 -11.15
CA VAL A 803 -62.92 16.28 -10.35
C VAL A 803 -62.94 15.61 -8.98
N VAL A 804 -61.80 15.18 -8.51
CA VAL A 804 -61.54 14.62 -7.17
C VAL A 804 -60.65 15.58 -6.38
N VAL A 805 -61.08 16.01 -5.24
CA VAL A 805 -60.29 16.82 -4.28
C VAL A 805 -60.27 16.10 -2.93
N LEU A 806 -59.10 15.70 -2.50
CA LEU A 806 -58.91 15.03 -1.23
C LEU A 806 -58.02 15.88 -0.30
N ALA A 807 -58.38 15.88 0.96
CA ALA A 807 -57.60 16.53 2.03
C ALA A 807 -57.37 15.55 3.16
N SER A 808 -56.18 15.55 3.75
CA SER A 808 -55.86 14.76 4.95
C SER A 808 -55.00 15.56 5.91
N ALA A 809 -55.25 15.37 7.21
CA ALA A 809 -54.41 15.86 8.27
C ALA A 809 -53.66 14.70 8.91
N LYS A 810 -52.36 14.82 8.99
CA LYS A 810 -51.46 13.90 9.69
C LYS A 810 -50.34 14.67 10.37
N ASP A 811 -50.03 14.33 11.62
CA ASP A 811 -48.94 14.96 12.42
C ASP A 811 -48.98 16.52 12.37
N GLY A 812 -50.18 17.11 12.43
CA GLY A 812 -50.35 18.59 12.43
C GLY A 812 -50.11 19.25 11.07
N LYS A 813 -49.93 18.49 9.98
CA LYS A 813 -49.78 18.98 8.60
C LYS A 813 -50.95 18.56 7.74
N VAL A 814 -51.35 19.42 6.82
CA VAL A 814 -52.39 19.13 5.85
C VAL A 814 -51.77 18.73 4.52
N SER A 815 -52.23 17.64 3.96
CA SER A 815 -51.93 17.20 2.59
C SER A 815 -53.20 17.34 1.70
N LEU A 816 -53.07 17.93 0.54
CA LEU A 816 -54.12 18.15 -0.41
C LEU A 816 -53.80 17.56 -1.78
N LEU A 817 -54.77 16.91 -2.41
CA LEU A 817 -54.65 16.35 -3.74
C LEU A 817 -55.85 16.77 -4.59
N ALA A 818 -55.59 17.19 -5.80
CA ALA A 818 -56.65 17.37 -6.82
C ALA A 818 -56.35 16.56 -8.07
N MET A 819 -57.35 15.85 -8.57
CA MET A 819 -57.27 15.11 -9.83
C MET A 819 -58.47 15.49 -10.73
N VAL A 820 -58.21 15.64 -11.99
CA VAL A 820 -59.21 16.05 -13.01
C VAL A 820 -59.15 15.07 -14.17
N THR A 821 -60.32 14.62 -14.64
CA THR A 821 -60.48 13.78 -15.83
C THR A 821 -60.32 14.58 -17.12
N ASP A 822 -59.97 13.95 -18.23
CA ASP A 822 -59.71 14.61 -19.53
C ASP A 822 -60.92 15.35 -20.08
N ASP A 823 -62.12 14.84 -19.87
CA ASP A 823 -63.36 15.44 -20.26
C ASP A 823 -63.71 16.64 -19.38
N ALA A 824 -63.45 16.60 -18.08
CA ALA A 824 -63.59 17.75 -17.19
C ALA A 824 -62.61 18.86 -17.52
N MET A 825 -61.35 18.50 -17.89
CA MET A 825 -60.38 19.49 -18.39
C MET A 825 -60.84 20.21 -19.66
N LYS A 826 -61.46 19.50 -20.57
CA LYS A 826 -62.11 20.12 -21.80
C LYS A 826 -63.22 21.13 -21.48
N LYS A 827 -63.84 21.00 -20.30
CA LYS A 827 -64.86 21.94 -19.79
C LYS A 827 -64.28 23.09 -18.96
N GLY A 828 -62.96 23.17 -18.86
CA GLY A 828 -62.24 24.25 -18.18
C GLY A 828 -61.60 23.91 -16.78
N ALA A 829 -61.91 22.72 -16.22
CA ALA A 829 -61.38 22.33 -14.93
C ALA A 829 -59.85 22.12 -15.00
N HIS A 830 -59.13 22.60 -13.97
CA HIS A 830 -57.69 22.57 -13.94
C HIS A 830 -57.21 22.31 -12.51
N ALA A 831 -56.62 21.12 -12.24
CA ALA A 831 -56.19 20.70 -10.91
C ALA A 831 -55.19 21.66 -10.26
N GLY A 832 -54.21 22.17 -10.99
CA GLY A 832 -53.18 23.07 -10.47
C GLY A 832 -53.75 24.42 -10.01
N LYS A 833 -54.74 24.98 -10.71
CA LYS A 833 -55.38 26.22 -10.31
C LYS A 833 -56.32 25.98 -9.13
N LEU A 834 -57.08 24.89 -9.15
CA LEU A 834 -58.02 24.49 -8.11
C LEU A 834 -57.29 24.25 -6.78
N ILE A 835 -56.23 23.46 -6.78
CA ILE A 835 -55.50 23.11 -5.54
C ILE A 835 -54.81 24.33 -4.93
N LYS A 836 -54.37 25.31 -5.73
CA LYS A 836 -53.71 26.52 -5.25
C LYS A 836 -54.64 27.37 -4.39
N GLU A 837 -55.88 27.53 -4.80
CA GLU A 837 -56.90 28.31 -4.07
C GLU A 837 -57.42 27.56 -2.84
N VAL A 838 -57.58 26.24 -2.96
CA VAL A 838 -57.96 25.36 -1.83
C VAL A 838 -56.85 25.32 -0.76
N ALA A 839 -55.59 25.28 -1.17
CA ALA A 839 -54.46 25.26 -0.24
C ALA A 839 -54.29 26.59 0.52
N ALA A 840 -54.66 27.70 -0.07
CA ALA A 840 -54.62 29.00 0.60
C ALA A 840 -55.49 29.05 1.87
N VAL A 841 -56.62 28.33 1.90
CA VAL A 841 -57.54 28.25 3.04
C VAL A 841 -56.85 27.59 4.26
N VAL A 842 -56.03 26.56 4.03
CA VAL A 842 -55.29 25.85 5.08
C VAL A 842 -53.89 26.44 5.35
N GLY A 843 -53.67 27.68 4.90
CA GLY A 843 -52.37 28.37 5.12
C GLY A 843 -51.20 27.70 4.41
N GLY A 844 -51.45 27.15 3.25
CA GLY A 844 -50.46 26.39 2.50
C GLY A 844 -50.34 26.85 1.03
N GLY A 845 -49.60 26.07 0.27
CA GLY A 845 -49.41 26.30 -1.16
C GLY A 845 -49.04 25.03 -1.88
N GLY A 846 -49.22 25.04 -3.18
CA GLY A 846 -48.94 23.91 -4.04
C GLY A 846 -49.26 24.21 -5.49
N GLY A 847 -49.22 23.19 -6.32
CA GLY A 847 -49.50 23.27 -7.75
C GLY A 847 -49.31 21.95 -8.44
N GLY A 848 -49.39 21.96 -9.72
CA GLY A 848 -49.28 20.76 -10.54
C GLY A 848 -49.75 20.95 -11.95
N ARG A 849 -49.93 19.85 -12.60
CA ARG A 849 -50.43 19.78 -13.99
C ARG A 849 -51.97 19.96 -14.04
N PRO A 850 -52.55 20.21 -15.20
CA PRO A 850 -54.01 20.34 -15.33
C PRO A 850 -54.78 19.12 -14.84
N ASN A 851 -54.23 17.91 -15.00
CA ASN A 851 -54.89 16.66 -14.65
C ASN A 851 -54.63 16.21 -13.19
N MET A 852 -53.54 16.66 -12.54
CA MET A 852 -53.20 16.31 -11.17
C MET A 852 -52.34 17.39 -10.53
N ALA A 853 -52.65 17.75 -9.29
CA ALA A 853 -51.90 18.71 -8.51
C ALA A 853 -51.93 18.37 -7.02
N GLN A 854 -50.92 18.84 -6.30
CA GLN A 854 -50.73 18.58 -4.88
C GLN A 854 -50.37 19.87 -4.13
N ALA A 855 -50.78 19.91 -2.88
CA ALA A 855 -50.47 21.02 -2.01
C ALA A 855 -50.28 20.54 -0.57
N GLY A 856 -49.63 21.38 0.25
CA GLY A 856 -49.51 21.18 1.70
C GLY A 856 -50.10 22.41 2.43
N GLY A 857 -50.50 22.22 3.68
CA GLY A 857 -50.98 23.29 4.54
C GLY A 857 -50.57 23.13 5.99
N LYS A 858 -50.79 24.18 6.80
CA LYS A 858 -50.36 24.22 8.21
C LYS A 858 -51.52 24.28 9.21
N ASN A 859 -52.75 24.45 8.70
CA ASN A 859 -53.95 24.67 9.53
C ASN A 859 -54.94 23.50 9.37
N PRO A 860 -54.75 22.36 10.11
CA PRO A 860 -55.64 21.21 10.03
C PRO A 860 -57.08 21.49 10.37
N GLU A 861 -57.32 22.47 11.27
CA GLU A 861 -58.67 22.90 11.71
C GLU A 861 -59.49 23.50 10.58
N LYS A 862 -58.89 23.91 9.47
CA LYS A 862 -59.55 24.52 8.32
C LYS A 862 -59.74 23.58 7.14
N ILE A 863 -59.52 22.27 7.32
CA ILE A 863 -59.63 21.28 6.25
C ILE A 863 -61.05 21.23 5.64
N ASP A 864 -62.08 21.26 6.46
CA ASP A 864 -63.46 21.19 5.96
C ASP A 864 -63.85 22.45 5.17
N GLU A 865 -63.35 23.61 5.58
CA GLU A 865 -63.49 24.86 4.86
C GLU A 865 -62.77 24.81 3.48
N ALA A 866 -61.56 24.23 3.46
CA ALA A 866 -60.81 24.05 2.21
C ALA A 866 -61.49 23.09 1.26
N VAL A 867 -62.05 21.98 1.77
CA VAL A 867 -62.78 21.00 0.96
C VAL A 867 -64.06 21.63 0.39
N ALA A 868 -64.83 22.43 1.21
CA ALA A 868 -65.99 23.15 0.75
C ALA A 868 -65.67 24.20 -0.33
N LYS A 869 -64.51 24.88 -0.24
CA LYS A 869 -64.07 25.87 -1.23
C LYS A 869 -63.82 25.28 -2.60
N ALA A 870 -63.56 24.00 -2.69
CA ALA A 870 -63.31 23.31 -3.97
C ALA A 870 -64.45 23.45 -4.96
N ALA A 871 -65.68 23.46 -4.47
CA ALA A 871 -66.88 23.63 -5.34
C ALA A 871 -66.95 25.03 -5.93
N GLU A 872 -66.75 26.06 -5.15
CA GLU A 872 -66.77 27.48 -5.54
C GLU A 872 -65.61 27.74 -6.57
N VAL A 873 -64.45 27.25 -6.31
CA VAL A 873 -63.30 27.41 -7.25
C VAL A 873 -63.53 26.69 -8.56
N LEU A 874 -64.13 25.49 -8.51
CA LEU A 874 -64.41 24.71 -9.72
C LEU A 874 -65.52 25.42 -10.54
N GLU A 875 -66.51 26.01 -9.86
CA GLU A 875 -67.55 26.78 -10.51
C GLU A 875 -67.02 27.99 -11.30
N GLY A 876 -65.97 28.63 -10.75
CA GLY A 876 -65.31 29.74 -11.42
C GLY A 876 -64.41 29.34 -12.58
N GLN A 877 -64.04 28.08 -12.68
CA GLN A 877 -63.22 27.56 -13.77
C GLN A 877 -63.93 27.05 -14.94
N ILE A 878 -65.12 26.53 -14.72
CA ILE A 878 -66.01 25.97 -15.76
C ILE A 878 -66.89 27.07 -16.39
N ALA A 879 -66.88 27.12 -17.74
CA ALA A 879 -67.57 28.12 -18.49
C ALA A 879 -69.11 27.96 -18.49
#